data_db81b5cda9e058be18823874fb16fee8
#
_entry.id   db81b5cda9e058be18823874fb16fee8
#
_cell.length_a   1.000
_cell.length_b   1.000
_cell.length_c   1.000
_cell.angle_alpha   90.00
_cell.angle_beta   90.00
_cell.angle_gamma   90.00
#
_symmetry.space_group_name_H-M   'P 1'
#
loop_
_entity.id
_entity.type
_entity.pdbx_description
1 polymer ?
#
loop_
_entity_poly.entity_id
_entity_poly.type
_entity_poly.pdbx_seq_one_letter_code
_entity_poly.pdbx_strand_id
1 'polypeptide(L)'
;AKMYKARAVFSSLTPLAPRVCGGERFASWLVRSNPTIRTSKAIAGVEPARRFASKVATEPFLNGSSSSYVEEMYNAWLQDPSSVHVSWDSFFRNSTAGAAPGFAYQAPPSLAPSYNQVPLGSLLPALGGGSQVGQVPVNEKARGHLVADLDPLGIMRTDAVHTHYAARKGAPELVLRQYMLGKIRGHHIAKLDPLGINSADLDDKHPQELLYSYYSFGKNPRTTYSQDLQYRVAALMKKETDMDRVFKLPSTTFIGGKEKSLPLREILRRLEGAYCGHIGVEFMFINSLEQCNWIRQKMETPGIMEITNDEKRLILARLTRATGFEAFLARKWSSEKRFGLEGCEILIPAMKQVIDKSTELGVESIVMGMPHRGRLNVLANVCRKPLNQIFTQFAALEAADDGSGDVKYHLGTYIERLNRVTNKNIRLAVVANPSHLEAVDPGVVFETMHLSDLPDYTTHGTIHIVANNQIGFTTDPRHSRSSPYCTDVARVVNAPIFHVNSDDPESVMHVCKIAAEWRATFHKDVVIDLVCYRRNGHNEIDEPMFTQPLMYRKIKNTPPGLDIYSKKLIDEGVVTPEEVKDVKEKYEKICEEAYTNARQETHIKYKDWLDSPWSGFFEGKDPLKVSPTGIKEDTLVHIGKKFSSPPPNAAEFVIHKGIERILKARMEMIESRQVDWALGEAMAFGSLLKEGIHVRLSGQDVERGTFSHRHHVLHHQTVDKATYRPLCYLYPDQAPYTVCNSSLSEFGVLGFELGYSMTNPNALVCWEAQFGDFNNTAQCIIDQFISSGQAKWVRQSGIVMLLPHGLEGMGPEHSSARLERFLQMSADDPDYFPPESEEFAVRQLHDINWIVVNCSTPANYFHVLRRQIALPFRKPLIIMTPKSLLRHPEARSSFDVMTEDTQFLRVIPEDGAAAKSPSNVKRVLFCSGKVYYDLKKARTERGLDDKVAITRVEQISPFPYDLVKQEAAKYPNAELIWSQEEAKNQGSWTYVQPRFSTALSHSRDIS
;
A
#
# COMPACT_ATOMS: atom_id res chain seq x y z
N ALA A 1 -10.67 3.94 -38.73
CA ALA A 1 -9.93 5.13 -39.12
C ALA A 1 -10.90 6.20 -39.62
N LYS A 2 -11.53 6.92 -38.72
CA LYS A 2 -12.19 8.24 -38.95
C LYS A 2 -13.06 8.51 -37.72
N MET A 3 -12.50 9.19 -36.76
CA MET A 3 -13.25 10.05 -35.85
C MET A 3 -12.28 10.68 -34.85
N TYR A 4 -12.21 11.92 -34.91
CA TYR A 4 -11.96 13.03 -34.01
C TYR A 4 -11.20 14.13 -34.68
N LYS A 5 -11.95 14.91 -35.50
CA LYS A 5 -11.65 16.29 -35.78
C LYS A 5 -12.83 17.13 -35.27
N ALA A 6 -12.74 17.54 -34.03
CA ALA A 6 -13.44 18.72 -33.55
C ALA A 6 -12.40 19.81 -33.32
N ARG A 7 -12.15 20.60 -34.32
CA ARG A 7 -11.36 21.83 -34.23
C ARG A 7 -12.22 22.91 -33.55
N ALA A 8 -11.66 23.50 -32.51
CA ALA A 8 -12.16 24.69 -31.86
C ALA A 8 -12.34 25.85 -32.87
N VAL A 9 -13.51 26.46 -32.82
CA VAL A 9 -13.76 27.81 -33.31
C VAL A 9 -13.94 28.68 -32.07
N PHE A 10 -12.93 29.44 -31.73
CA PHE A 10 -13.05 30.68 -30.98
C PHE A 10 -12.04 31.68 -31.53
N SER A 11 -12.55 32.57 -32.37
CA SER A 11 -11.83 33.79 -32.71
C SER A 11 -12.61 34.99 -32.13
N SER A 12 -11.81 35.87 -31.54
CA SER A 12 -12.06 37.31 -31.31
C SER A 12 -13.13 37.73 -30.29
N LEU A 13 -12.64 38.27 -29.20
CA LEU A 13 -12.97 39.62 -28.70
C LEU A 13 -11.90 40.08 -27.71
N THR A 14 -11.27 41.18 -28.03
CA THR A 14 -10.23 41.90 -27.33
C THR A 14 -10.73 42.69 -26.09
N PRO A 15 -9.86 43.22 -25.24
CA PRO A 15 -10.13 43.48 -23.84
C PRO A 15 -10.51 44.93 -23.55
N LEU A 16 -11.19 45.14 -22.46
CA LEU A 16 -11.26 46.43 -21.79
C LEU A 16 -10.89 46.29 -20.32
N ALA A 17 -9.84 46.96 -19.97
CA ALA A 17 -9.31 47.11 -18.62
C ALA A 17 -9.97 48.31 -17.87
N PRO A 18 -9.56 48.73 -16.69
CA PRO A 18 -10.38 48.57 -15.44
C PRO A 18 -10.85 49.92 -14.88
N ARG A 19 -11.76 49.87 -13.95
CA ARG A 19 -11.95 51.02 -12.99
C ARG A 19 -12.19 50.51 -11.58
N VAL A 20 -11.37 51.03 -10.71
CA VAL A 20 -11.35 51.00 -9.26
C VAL A 20 -12.52 51.77 -8.69
N CYS A 21 -13.12 51.27 -7.61
CA CYS A 21 -13.75 51.94 -6.48
C CYS A 21 -14.40 50.86 -5.63
N GLY A 22 -14.07 50.55 -4.43
CA GLY A 22 -14.19 51.35 -3.22
C GLY A 22 -15.45 50.93 -2.45
N GLY A 23 -15.30 50.29 -1.29
CA GLY A 23 -16.24 50.53 -0.20
C GLY A 23 -17.24 49.41 0.16
N GLU A 24 -16.93 48.73 1.27
CA GLU A 24 -17.83 48.41 2.39
C GLU A 24 -19.18 47.67 2.22
N ARG A 25 -19.33 46.66 3.14
CA ARG A 25 -20.59 46.15 3.70
C ARG A 25 -21.34 45.09 2.90
N PHE A 26 -21.22 43.86 3.36
CA PHE A 26 -22.41 42.99 3.53
C PHE A 26 -22.21 42.06 4.73
N ALA A 27 -22.67 42.52 5.87
CA ALA A 27 -23.14 41.65 6.93
C ALA A 27 -24.67 41.79 6.97
N SER A 28 -25.32 40.71 7.22
CA SER A 28 -26.72 40.52 7.53
C SER A 28 -27.54 39.78 6.46
N TRP A 29 -27.81 38.52 6.79
CA TRP A 29 -29.12 37.84 6.58
C TRP A 29 -29.11 36.51 7.37
N LEU A 30 -29.52 36.67 8.63
CA LEU A 30 -30.06 35.57 9.44
C LEU A 30 -30.77 36.20 10.65
N VAL A 31 -32.07 36.36 10.58
CA VAL A 31 -32.99 36.31 11.71
C VAL A 31 -34.41 36.32 11.15
N ARG A 32 -35.17 35.27 11.40
CA ARG A 32 -36.50 35.32 12.01
C ARG A 32 -37.23 33.99 11.87
N SER A 33 -37.45 33.37 13.03
CA SER A 33 -38.82 33.09 13.50
C SER A 33 -38.77 32.39 14.87
N ASN A 34 -39.27 33.13 15.89
CA ASN A 34 -39.76 32.58 17.16
C ASN A 34 -41.21 32.10 17.00
N PRO A 35 -41.71 31.16 17.82
CA PRO A 35 -42.52 31.67 18.94
C PRO A 35 -42.42 30.86 20.26
N THR A 36 -42.38 31.66 21.35
CA THR A 36 -43.04 31.51 22.66
C THR A 36 -43.44 30.14 23.20
N ILE A 37 -42.92 29.78 24.37
CA ILE A 37 -43.60 29.07 25.45
C ILE A 37 -43.20 29.66 26.81
N ARG A 38 -44.22 29.67 27.67
CA ARG A 38 -44.41 30.43 28.90
C ARG A 38 -43.46 30.08 30.05
N THR A 39 -43.22 31.13 30.84
CA THR A 39 -42.62 31.17 32.17
C THR A 39 -43.25 30.24 33.21
N SER A 40 -42.40 29.61 34.05
CA SER A 40 -42.74 29.25 35.42
C SER A 40 -41.48 29.33 36.31
N LYS A 41 -41.61 30.21 37.28
CA LYS A 41 -40.97 30.42 38.59
C LYS A 41 -39.55 29.98 38.86
N ALA A 42 -38.75 31.00 39.22
CA ALA A 42 -37.45 30.93 39.84
C ALA A 42 -37.41 30.10 41.11
N ILE A 43 -36.37 29.28 41.24
CA ILE A 43 -35.81 28.86 42.54
C ILE A 43 -34.38 29.39 42.57
N ALA A 44 -34.13 30.23 43.60
CA ALA A 44 -32.79 30.79 43.87
C ALA A 44 -31.82 29.68 44.29
N GLY A 45 -30.60 29.65 43.69
CA GLY A 45 -29.50 28.89 44.21
C GLY A 45 -28.56 28.27 43.16
N VAL A 46 -28.12 29.07 42.18
CA VAL A 46 -27.09 28.56 41.21
C VAL A 46 -26.06 29.65 40.94
N GLU A 47 -25.33 30.08 41.97
CA GLU A 47 -24.16 30.97 41.75
C GLU A 47 -22.78 30.27 41.60
N PRO A 48 -22.52 28.99 42.07
CA PRO A 48 -21.20 28.39 41.89
C PRO A 48 -20.91 27.89 40.47
N ALA A 49 -21.93 27.42 39.74
CA ALA A 49 -21.72 26.81 38.43
C ALA A 49 -21.26 27.79 37.34
N ARG A 50 -21.75 29.01 37.34
CA ARG A 50 -21.34 30.05 36.37
C ARG A 50 -19.88 30.50 36.56
N ARG A 51 -19.34 30.52 37.80
CA ARG A 51 -17.95 30.86 38.05
C ARG A 51 -16.97 29.74 37.64
N PHE A 52 -17.39 28.48 37.69
CA PHE A 52 -16.58 27.36 37.27
C PHE A 52 -16.56 27.21 35.75
N ALA A 53 -17.69 27.31 35.08
CA ALA A 53 -17.78 27.27 33.63
C ALA A 53 -16.89 28.32 32.95
N SER A 54 -16.78 29.52 33.51
CA SER A 54 -15.88 30.58 33.00
C SER A 54 -14.39 30.29 33.24
N LYS A 55 -14.03 29.49 34.26
CA LYS A 55 -12.64 29.03 34.53
C LYS A 55 -12.26 27.82 33.68
N VAL A 56 -13.16 26.88 33.49
CA VAL A 56 -12.99 25.69 32.66
C VAL A 56 -12.82 26.06 31.17
N ALA A 57 -13.54 27.07 30.71
CA ALA A 57 -13.44 27.59 29.33
C ALA A 57 -12.06 28.15 28.96
N THR A 58 -11.16 28.35 29.91
CA THR A 58 -9.79 28.83 29.67
C THR A 58 -8.75 27.69 29.59
N GLU A 59 -9.16 26.42 29.73
CA GLU A 59 -8.23 25.27 29.61
C GLU A 59 -7.89 25.00 28.15
N PRO A 60 -6.60 24.78 27.79
CA PRO A 60 -6.13 24.68 26.40
C PRO A 60 -6.70 23.52 25.59
N PHE A 61 -7.19 22.46 26.25
CA PHE A 61 -7.74 21.26 25.59
C PHE A 61 -9.25 21.30 25.39
N LEU A 62 -9.95 22.34 25.88
CA LEU A 62 -11.38 22.47 25.73
C LEU A 62 -11.73 23.26 24.47
N ASN A 63 -12.34 22.60 23.51
CA ASN A 63 -12.98 23.20 22.36
C ASN A 63 -14.50 23.11 22.47
N GLY A 64 -15.24 23.86 21.66
CA GLY A 64 -16.68 24.05 21.79
C GLY A 64 -17.53 22.77 21.80
N SER A 65 -17.00 21.62 21.37
CA SER A 65 -17.71 20.33 21.38
C SER A 65 -17.47 19.50 22.65
N SER A 66 -16.42 19.83 23.44
CA SER A 66 -16.10 19.10 24.66
C SER A 66 -16.60 19.79 25.94
N SER A 67 -17.05 21.05 25.86
CA SER A 67 -17.45 21.80 27.02
C SER A 67 -18.71 21.25 27.71
N SER A 68 -19.71 20.80 26.96
CA SER A 68 -20.94 20.21 27.51
C SER A 68 -20.65 18.88 28.25
N TYR A 69 -19.75 18.06 27.70
CA TYR A 69 -19.35 16.81 28.34
C TYR A 69 -18.62 17.07 29.68
N VAL A 70 -17.73 18.06 29.71
CA VAL A 70 -17.01 18.40 30.94
C VAL A 70 -17.95 19.00 31.98
N GLU A 71 -18.97 19.79 31.57
CA GLU A 71 -20.00 20.28 32.48
C GLU A 71 -20.86 19.17 33.07
N GLU A 72 -21.22 18.16 32.29
CA GLU A 72 -21.92 16.96 32.79
C GLU A 72 -21.09 16.20 33.79
N MET A 73 -19.81 15.96 33.50
CA MET A 73 -18.87 15.31 34.41
C MET A 73 -18.67 16.09 35.69
N TYR A 74 -18.59 17.43 35.60
CA TYR A 74 -18.46 18.29 36.78
C TYR A 74 -19.72 18.27 37.66
N ASN A 75 -20.89 18.30 37.05
CA ASN A 75 -22.16 18.18 37.77
C ASN A 75 -22.33 16.79 38.44
N ALA A 76 -21.92 15.72 37.79
CA ALA A 76 -21.88 14.39 38.38
C ALA A 76 -20.90 14.34 39.58
N TRP A 77 -19.70 14.91 39.42
CA TRP A 77 -18.70 14.98 40.49
C TRP A 77 -19.16 15.80 41.69
N LEU A 78 -19.88 16.90 41.46
CA LEU A 78 -20.46 17.72 42.57
C LEU A 78 -21.51 16.95 43.39
N GLN A 79 -22.24 16.03 42.74
CA GLN A 79 -23.23 15.19 43.42
C GLN A 79 -22.57 14.00 44.18
N ASP A 80 -21.63 13.35 43.52
CA ASP A 80 -20.83 12.25 44.11
C ASP A 80 -19.43 12.20 43.43
N PRO A 81 -18.36 12.60 44.15
CA PRO A 81 -17.01 12.55 43.62
C PRO A 81 -16.54 11.16 43.15
N SER A 82 -17.15 10.08 43.63
CA SER A 82 -16.83 8.73 43.19
C SER A 82 -17.52 8.31 41.89
N SER A 83 -18.49 9.09 41.39
CA SER A 83 -19.21 8.84 40.15
C SER A 83 -18.37 9.10 38.91
N VAL A 84 -17.26 9.80 39.03
CA VAL A 84 -16.34 10.11 37.91
C VAL A 84 -15.02 9.37 38.06
N HIS A 85 -14.32 9.17 36.90
CA HIS A 85 -13.01 8.56 36.93
C HIS A 85 -12.01 9.39 37.75
N VAL A 86 -11.10 8.74 38.46
CA VAL A 86 -10.08 9.32 39.35
C VAL A 86 -9.31 10.51 38.72
N SER A 87 -9.09 10.49 37.39
CA SER A 87 -8.45 11.60 36.70
C SER A 87 -9.32 12.87 36.66
N TRP A 88 -10.65 12.72 36.57
CA TRP A 88 -11.60 13.84 36.65
C TRP A 88 -11.74 14.35 38.07
N ASP A 89 -11.77 13.49 39.05
CA ASP A 89 -11.78 13.88 40.49
C ASP A 89 -10.54 14.73 40.80
N SER A 90 -9.34 14.27 40.44
CA SER A 90 -8.12 15.05 40.57
C SER A 90 -8.15 16.39 39.82
N PHE A 91 -8.60 16.41 38.62
CA PHE A 91 -8.72 17.62 37.81
C PHE A 91 -9.67 18.64 38.44
N PHE A 92 -10.87 18.20 38.85
CA PHE A 92 -11.86 19.10 39.43
C PHE A 92 -11.44 19.61 40.82
N ARG A 93 -10.77 18.77 41.64
CA ARG A 93 -10.19 19.23 42.95
C ARG A 93 -9.10 20.27 42.71
N ASN A 94 -8.17 20.06 41.82
CA ASN A 94 -7.09 21.00 41.53
C ASN A 94 -7.61 22.32 40.96
N SER A 95 -8.57 22.23 40.03
CA SER A 95 -9.20 23.43 39.45
C SER A 95 -9.99 24.19 40.47
N THR A 96 -10.68 23.53 41.39
CA THR A 96 -11.42 24.17 42.51
C THR A 96 -10.47 24.79 43.55
N ALA A 97 -9.31 24.16 43.74
CA ALA A 97 -8.24 24.68 44.62
C ALA A 97 -7.46 25.86 44.02
N GLY A 98 -7.78 26.28 42.80
CA GLY A 98 -7.21 27.47 42.18
C GLY A 98 -5.98 27.26 41.31
N ALA A 99 -5.75 26.08 40.80
CA ALA A 99 -4.68 25.80 39.83
C ALA A 99 -4.82 26.73 38.61
N ALA A 100 -3.68 27.18 38.08
CA ALA A 100 -3.67 28.03 36.88
C ALA A 100 -4.16 27.23 35.67
N PRO A 101 -4.76 27.87 34.64
CA PRO A 101 -5.17 27.19 33.41
C PRO A 101 -4.04 26.34 32.79
N GLY A 102 -4.33 25.10 32.46
CA GLY A 102 -3.36 24.13 31.94
C GLY A 102 -2.60 23.31 32.99
N PHE A 103 -2.74 23.65 34.29
CA PHE A 103 -2.05 22.96 35.40
C PHE A 103 -2.96 22.14 36.33
N ALA A 104 -4.27 22.17 36.07
CA ALA A 104 -5.23 21.41 36.90
C ALA A 104 -5.22 19.92 36.58
N TYR A 105 -4.82 19.51 35.38
CA TYR A 105 -4.73 18.12 34.98
C TYR A 105 -3.48 17.45 35.55
N GLN A 106 -3.66 16.32 36.20
CA GLN A 106 -2.59 15.41 36.57
C GLN A 106 -2.84 14.06 35.90
N ALA A 107 -1.85 13.55 35.14
CA ALA A 107 -1.94 12.22 34.52
C ALA A 107 -2.11 11.17 35.64
N PRO A 108 -2.99 10.16 35.42
CA PRO A 108 -3.08 9.03 36.34
C PRO A 108 -1.71 8.39 36.56
N PRO A 109 -1.44 7.80 37.75
CA PRO A 109 -0.15 7.17 38.04
C PRO A 109 0.29 6.13 37.00
N SER A 110 -0.65 5.50 36.32
CA SER A 110 -0.42 4.55 35.21
C SER A 110 0.03 5.20 33.90
N LEU A 111 -0.19 6.51 33.72
CA LEU A 111 0.19 7.28 32.52
C LEU A 111 1.23 8.36 32.82
N ALA A 112 1.50 8.65 34.09
CA ALA A 112 2.58 9.54 34.47
C ALA A 112 3.92 8.87 34.16
N PRO A 113 4.81 9.50 33.35
CA PRO A 113 6.18 9.04 33.30
C PRO A 113 6.72 9.07 34.74
N SER A 114 7.34 7.98 35.20
CA SER A 114 7.88 7.82 36.55
C SER A 114 9.11 8.72 36.75
N TYR A 115 8.92 10.02 36.77
CA TYR A 115 9.92 11.02 37.14
C TYR A 115 9.58 11.56 38.53
N ASN A 116 9.93 10.81 39.53
CA ASN A 116 10.20 11.42 40.81
C ASN A 116 11.51 12.21 40.65
N GLN A 117 11.39 13.51 40.53
CA GLN A 117 12.51 14.43 40.77
C GLN A 117 12.86 14.32 42.25
N VAL A 118 13.76 13.40 42.57
CA VAL A 118 14.47 13.45 43.86
C VAL A 118 15.58 14.49 43.65
N PRO A 119 15.67 15.56 44.46
CA PRO A 119 16.75 16.55 44.35
C PRO A 119 18.11 15.82 44.45
N LEU A 120 19.02 16.15 43.54
CA LEU A 120 20.36 15.53 43.40
C LEU A 120 21.20 15.54 44.66
N GLY A 121 20.86 16.39 45.64
CA GLY A 121 21.56 16.48 46.94
C GLY A 121 21.27 15.36 47.92
N SER A 122 20.21 14.56 47.76
CA SER A 122 19.84 13.48 48.66
C SER A 122 20.40 12.11 48.27
N LEU A 123 21.11 11.99 47.14
CA LEU A 123 21.67 10.73 46.66
C LEU A 123 23.15 10.51 46.99
N LEU A 124 23.83 11.48 47.56
CA LEU A 124 25.25 11.38 47.87
C LEU A 124 25.62 10.58 49.13
N PRO A 125 24.75 10.41 50.16
CA PRO A 125 25.12 9.59 51.33
C PRO A 125 24.94 8.08 51.17
N ALA A 126 24.24 7.61 50.10
CA ALA A 126 23.90 6.21 49.94
C ALA A 126 24.98 5.31 49.29
N LEU A 127 26.15 5.89 48.96
CA LEU A 127 27.26 5.16 48.37
C LEU A 127 28.26 4.56 49.38
N GLY A 128 27.98 4.65 50.68
CA GLY A 128 28.85 4.23 51.76
C GLY A 128 28.30 3.18 52.72
N GLY A 129 27.39 2.34 52.32
CA GLY A 129 26.92 1.27 53.24
C GLY A 129 26.17 0.17 52.49
N GLY A 130 26.69 -1.04 52.55
CA GLY A 130 26.20 -2.19 51.79
C GLY A 130 24.75 -2.57 52.13
N SER A 131 23.88 -2.52 51.14
CA SER A 131 22.74 -3.42 51.02
C SER A 131 22.41 -3.61 49.53
N GLN A 132 22.23 -4.84 49.12
CA GLN A 132 21.93 -5.27 47.78
C GLN A 132 20.55 -4.75 47.37
N VAL A 133 20.51 -3.67 46.53
CA VAL A 133 19.36 -3.39 45.69
C VAL A 133 19.75 -3.81 44.27
N GLY A 134 19.12 -4.86 43.79
CA GLY A 134 19.38 -5.42 42.46
C GLY A 134 19.18 -4.35 41.38
N GLN A 135 20.28 -3.99 40.72
CA GLN A 135 20.22 -3.17 39.50
C GLN A 135 19.64 -4.04 38.36
N VAL A 136 18.45 -3.71 37.91
CA VAL A 136 17.88 -4.29 36.70
C VAL A 136 18.76 -3.90 35.52
N PRO A 137 19.29 -4.86 34.74
CA PRO A 137 20.13 -4.58 33.59
C PRO A 137 19.40 -3.66 32.59
N VAL A 138 20.13 -2.76 31.91
CA VAL A 138 19.57 -1.81 30.93
C VAL A 138 18.80 -2.51 29.80
N ASN A 139 19.20 -3.74 29.46
CA ASN A 139 18.48 -4.56 28.49
C ASN A 139 17.10 -5.05 28.98
N GLU A 140 16.92 -5.29 30.25
CA GLU A 140 15.60 -5.67 30.81
C GLU A 140 14.63 -4.48 30.81
N LYS A 141 15.12 -3.26 31.07
CA LYS A 141 14.29 -2.05 30.96
C LYS A 141 13.82 -1.76 29.53
N ALA A 142 14.67 -2.02 28.56
CA ALA A 142 14.31 -1.80 27.14
C ALA A 142 13.37 -2.90 26.60
N ARG A 143 13.34 -4.08 27.20
CA ARG A 143 12.57 -5.25 26.71
C ARG A 143 11.59 -5.82 27.75
N GLY A 144 11.35 -5.10 28.85
CA GLY A 144 10.45 -5.54 29.89
C GLY A 144 9.03 -5.87 29.42
N HIS A 145 8.56 -5.16 28.39
CA HIS A 145 7.25 -5.42 27.76
C HIS A 145 7.16 -6.80 27.09
N LEU A 146 8.30 -7.39 26.67
CA LEU A 146 8.34 -8.74 26.07
C LEU A 146 8.26 -9.86 27.11
N VAL A 147 8.46 -9.54 28.38
CA VAL A 147 8.44 -10.49 29.50
C VAL A 147 7.22 -10.26 30.40
N ALA A 148 6.55 -9.12 30.25
CA ALA A 148 5.35 -8.79 30.99
C ALA A 148 4.19 -9.69 30.57
N ASP A 149 3.47 -10.21 31.57
CA ASP A 149 2.22 -10.95 31.31
C ASP A 149 1.10 -9.95 30.95
N LEU A 150 0.99 -9.66 29.66
CA LEU A 150 0.06 -8.69 29.13
C LEU A 150 -1.20 -9.32 28.53
N ASP A 151 -1.19 -10.64 28.34
CA ASP A 151 -2.32 -11.35 27.76
C ASP A 151 -3.22 -11.94 28.85
N PRO A 152 -4.39 -11.34 29.14
CA PRO A 152 -5.29 -11.82 30.17
C PRO A 152 -5.90 -13.20 29.84
N LEU A 153 -5.81 -13.65 28.59
CA LEU A 153 -6.30 -14.96 28.16
C LEU A 153 -5.21 -16.04 28.14
N GLY A 154 -3.93 -15.67 28.26
CA GLY A 154 -2.80 -16.60 28.25
C GLY A 154 -2.61 -17.34 26.91
N ILE A 155 -3.15 -16.82 25.82
CA ILE A 155 -3.12 -17.45 24.48
C ILE A 155 -1.81 -17.09 23.75
N MET A 156 -1.37 -15.86 23.91
CA MET A 156 -0.13 -15.37 23.29
C MET A 156 1.08 -15.74 24.16
N ARG A 157 1.83 -16.75 23.72
CA ARG A 157 3.12 -17.05 24.34
C ARG A 157 4.16 -16.05 23.84
N THR A 158 4.69 -15.26 24.74
CA THR A 158 5.93 -14.53 24.47
C THR A 158 7.09 -15.53 24.49
N ASP A 159 7.73 -15.76 23.35
CA ASP A 159 8.99 -16.52 23.28
C ASP A 159 10.11 -15.69 23.93
N ALA A 160 10.06 -15.59 25.26
CA ALA A 160 11.08 -14.94 26.04
C ALA A 160 12.31 -15.85 26.08
N VAL A 161 13.26 -15.63 25.21
CA VAL A 161 14.59 -16.21 25.31
C VAL A 161 15.25 -15.60 26.56
N HIS A 162 15.28 -16.36 27.64
CA HIS A 162 16.00 -16.01 28.85
C HIS A 162 17.51 -15.98 28.58
N THR A 163 18.03 -14.82 28.21
CA THR A 163 19.46 -14.57 28.21
C THR A 163 19.87 -13.97 29.55
N HIS A 164 20.28 -14.82 30.48
CA HIS A 164 20.93 -14.39 31.73
C HIS A 164 22.29 -13.78 31.40
N TYR A 165 22.37 -12.47 31.32
CA TYR A 165 23.62 -11.73 31.37
C TYR A 165 23.99 -11.45 32.83
N ALA A 166 24.82 -12.31 33.39
CA ALA A 166 25.45 -12.03 34.68
C ALA A 166 26.42 -10.86 34.55
N ALA A 167 26.07 -9.69 35.07
CA ALA A 167 26.95 -8.52 35.14
C ALA A 167 28.07 -8.78 36.13
N ARG A 168 29.30 -9.04 35.67
CA ARG A 168 30.51 -9.01 36.49
C ARG A 168 30.92 -7.57 36.76
N LYS A 169 31.01 -7.19 38.04
CA LYS A 169 31.46 -5.87 38.50
C LYS A 169 32.91 -5.57 38.07
N GLY A 170 33.15 -4.39 37.46
CA GLY A 170 34.46 -3.84 37.18
C GLY A 170 34.50 -2.99 35.92
N ALA A 171 35.48 -2.10 35.73
CA ALA A 171 35.74 -1.13 34.66
C ALA A 171 35.27 -1.42 33.21
N PRO A 172 34.79 -2.62 32.81
CA PRO A 172 34.15 -2.88 31.53
C PRO A 172 32.87 -2.07 31.25
N GLU A 173 32.23 -1.54 32.32
CA GLU A 173 30.90 -0.91 32.22
C GLU A 173 30.93 0.40 31.38
N LEU A 174 32.00 1.16 31.46
CA LEU A 174 32.15 2.43 30.74
C LEU A 174 32.35 2.19 29.22
N VAL A 175 33.20 1.21 28.90
CA VAL A 175 33.44 0.81 27.50
C VAL A 175 32.18 0.20 26.87
N LEU A 176 31.45 -0.59 27.68
CA LEU A 176 30.19 -1.17 27.23
C LEU A 176 29.11 -0.09 27.01
N ARG A 177 29.04 0.91 27.89
CA ARG A 177 28.13 2.06 27.71
C ARG A 177 28.47 2.86 26.46
N GLN A 178 29.73 3.15 26.20
CA GLN A 178 30.15 3.87 24.99
C GLN A 178 29.90 3.06 23.71
N TYR A 179 30.14 1.74 23.78
CA TYR A 179 29.80 0.83 22.68
C TYR A 179 28.30 0.79 22.37
N MET A 180 27.45 0.76 23.39
CA MET A 180 25.99 0.81 23.23
C MET A 180 25.51 2.15 22.70
N LEU A 181 26.12 3.26 23.13
CA LEU A 181 25.78 4.61 22.61
C LEU A 181 26.10 4.75 21.11
N GLY A 182 27.26 4.28 20.67
CA GLY A 182 27.61 4.27 19.25
C GLY A 182 26.60 3.50 18.39
N LYS A 183 26.13 2.35 18.88
CA LYS A 183 25.16 1.52 18.17
C LYS A 183 23.75 2.13 18.13
N ILE A 184 23.32 2.75 19.23
CA ILE A 184 21.94 3.28 19.35
C ILE A 184 21.82 4.66 18.72
N ARG A 185 22.88 5.47 18.74
CA ARG A 185 22.89 6.89 18.39
C ARG A 185 23.91 7.28 17.32
N GLY A 186 24.70 6.33 16.81
CA GLY A 186 25.72 6.60 15.79
C GLY A 186 25.16 7.28 14.55
N HIS A 187 23.94 6.89 14.15
CA HIS A 187 23.25 7.49 13.00
C HIS A 187 22.97 9.00 13.17
N HIS A 188 22.81 9.52 14.39
CA HIS A 188 22.67 10.97 14.63
C HIS A 188 24.00 11.74 14.47
N ILE A 189 25.13 11.04 14.54
CA ILE A 189 26.48 11.63 14.46
C ILE A 189 27.10 11.41 13.09
N ALA A 190 26.64 10.39 12.37
CA ALA A 190 27.11 10.05 11.04
C ALA A 190 26.91 11.22 10.06
N LYS A 191 27.87 11.41 9.16
CA LYS A 191 27.84 12.47 8.14
C LYS A 191 26.97 12.04 6.97
N LEU A 192 25.67 12.01 7.19
CA LEU A 192 24.70 11.47 6.24
C LEU A 192 24.33 12.46 5.16
N ASP A 193 24.20 13.76 5.51
CA ASP A 193 23.82 14.79 4.54
C ASP A 193 25.05 15.24 3.73
N PRO A 194 25.08 14.97 2.42
CA PRO A 194 26.18 15.43 1.55
C PRO A 194 26.32 16.95 1.47
N LEU A 195 25.25 17.68 1.74
CA LEU A 195 25.26 19.14 1.76
C LEU A 195 25.69 19.72 3.13
N GLY A 196 25.61 18.94 4.19
CA GLY A 196 25.86 19.36 5.56
C GLY A 196 24.98 20.52 6.02
N ILE A 197 23.74 20.61 5.54
CA ILE A 197 22.74 21.63 5.89
C ILE A 197 21.88 21.16 7.03
N ASN A 198 21.42 19.92 6.96
CA ASN A 198 20.57 19.29 7.97
C ASN A 198 21.45 18.55 8.96
N SER A 199 21.31 18.85 10.25
CA SER A 199 21.74 17.88 11.25
C SER A 199 20.79 16.68 11.18
N ALA A 200 21.27 15.50 11.51
CA ALA A 200 20.43 14.29 11.60
C ALA A 200 19.24 14.46 12.57
N ASP A 201 19.26 15.49 13.35
CA ASP A 201 18.21 15.90 14.30
C ASP A 201 17.45 17.07 13.71
N LEU A 202 16.25 16.82 13.19
CA LEU A 202 15.38 17.81 12.54
C LEU A 202 14.67 18.76 13.53
N ASP A 203 14.82 18.54 14.83
CA ASP A 203 14.23 19.39 15.85
C ASP A 203 15.20 20.51 16.25
N ASP A 204 15.07 21.65 15.61
CA ASP A 204 15.83 22.88 15.90
C ASP A 204 15.64 23.41 17.35
N LYS A 205 14.63 22.92 18.07
CA LYS A 205 14.33 23.43 19.40
C LYS A 205 15.05 22.72 20.55
N HIS A 206 15.34 21.40 20.41
CA HIS A 206 15.85 20.60 21.52
C HIS A 206 16.87 19.49 21.20
N PRO A 207 17.75 19.60 20.19
CA PRO A 207 18.69 18.52 19.87
C PRO A 207 19.67 18.23 21.01
N GLN A 208 20.00 19.23 21.80
CA GLN A 208 20.98 19.14 22.89
C GLN A 208 20.32 18.71 24.21
N GLU A 209 19.09 19.12 24.49
CA GLU A 209 18.37 18.77 25.73
C GLU A 209 17.99 17.29 25.79
N LEU A 210 17.57 16.68 24.69
CA LEU A 210 17.26 15.24 24.64
C LEU A 210 18.49 14.36 24.90
N LEU A 211 19.64 14.75 24.39
CA LEU A 211 20.92 14.05 24.65
C LEU A 211 21.44 14.33 26.07
N TYR A 212 21.23 15.53 26.59
CA TYR A 212 21.67 15.93 27.93
C TYR A 212 20.79 15.34 29.05
N SER A 213 19.48 15.32 28.86
CA SER A 213 18.55 14.81 29.88
C SER A 213 18.60 13.30 30.04
N TYR A 214 18.84 12.57 28.95
CA TYR A 214 18.91 11.11 29.01
C TYR A 214 20.19 10.55 29.61
N TYR A 215 21.28 11.31 29.59
CA TYR A 215 22.61 10.82 29.99
C TYR A 215 23.29 11.62 31.10
N SER A 216 22.62 12.60 31.72
CA SER A 216 23.13 13.38 32.87
C SER A 216 24.49 14.07 32.62
N PHE A 217 24.77 14.56 31.42
CA PHE A 217 26.03 15.25 31.11
C PHE A 217 25.84 16.78 31.10
N GLY A 218 26.69 17.47 31.86
CA GLY A 218 26.60 18.89 32.16
C GLY A 218 26.72 19.82 30.97
N LYS A 219 26.14 20.98 31.16
CA LYS A 219 25.95 22.08 30.19
C LYS A 219 27.24 22.64 29.61
N ASN A 220 27.48 22.49 28.29
CA ASN A 220 28.24 23.46 27.52
C ASN A 220 27.91 23.40 26.00
N PRO A 221 27.34 24.49 25.40
CA PRO A 221 26.71 24.42 24.08
C PRO A 221 27.60 24.75 22.86
N ARG A 222 28.92 24.78 22.95
CA ARG A 222 29.78 25.40 21.91
C ARG A 222 30.82 24.50 21.25
N THR A 223 30.79 23.19 21.43
CA THR A 223 31.78 22.30 20.80
C THR A 223 31.17 21.38 19.77
N THR A 224 31.83 21.20 18.62
CA THR A 224 31.44 20.25 17.57
C THR A 224 31.38 18.83 18.11
N TYR A 225 30.36 18.07 17.75
CA TYR A 225 29.93 16.81 18.34
C TYR A 225 31.02 15.72 18.43
N SER A 226 31.90 15.62 17.43
CA SER A 226 32.98 14.61 17.42
C SER A 226 34.09 14.93 18.43
N GLN A 227 34.43 16.20 18.60
CA GLN A 227 35.41 16.63 19.61
C GLN A 227 34.82 16.49 21.02
N ASP A 228 33.51 16.68 21.19
CA ASP A 228 32.82 16.60 22.47
C ASP A 228 32.69 15.13 22.95
N LEU A 229 32.51 14.16 22.05
CA LEU A 229 32.50 12.73 22.41
C LEU A 229 33.86 12.27 22.92
N GLN A 230 34.95 12.65 22.23
CA GLN A 230 36.30 12.40 22.66
C GLN A 230 36.63 13.11 23.98
N TYR A 231 36.21 14.38 24.14
CA TYR A 231 36.44 15.16 25.35
C TYR A 231 35.69 14.62 26.55
N ARG A 232 34.52 14.04 26.38
CA ARG A 232 33.66 13.51 27.46
C ARG A 232 34.08 12.10 27.88
N VAL A 233 34.53 11.29 26.96
CA VAL A 233 35.22 10.04 27.32
C VAL A 233 36.46 10.35 28.13
N ALA A 234 37.24 11.35 27.72
CA ALA A 234 38.42 11.81 28.48
C ALA A 234 38.07 12.48 29.81
N ALA A 235 36.94 13.19 29.92
CA ALA A 235 36.50 13.80 31.21
C ALA A 235 35.88 12.81 32.20
N LEU A 236 35.28 11.72 31.70
CA LEU A 236 34.83 10.60 32.53
C LEU A 236 35.97 9.68 32.94
N MET A 237 37.02 9.62 32.14
CA MET A 237 38.30 8.99 32.45
C MET A 237 39.24 10.05 33.03
N LYS A 238 39.47 10.03 34.29
CA LYS A 238 40.18 11.05 35.08
C LYS A 238 41.61 11.39 34.59
N LYS A 239 42.11 10.78 33.50
CA LYS A 239 43.46 11.07 32.94
C LYS A 239 43.51 10.66 31.44
N GLU A 240 44.23 11.41 30.63
CA GLU A 240 44.61 11.11 29.25
C GLU A 240 45.32 9.75 29.06
N THR A 241 45.91 9.25 30.13
CA THR A 241 46.55 7.92 30.26
C THR A 241 45.61 6.73 30.13
N ASP A 242 44.27 6.90 30.28
CA ASP A 242 43.32 5.79 30.14
C ASP A 242 42.99 5.43 28.69
N MET A 243 43.33 6.28 27.73
CA MET A 243 43.10 6.04 26.31
C MET A 243 43.94 4.87 25.75
N ASP A 244 45.12 4.67 26.30
CA ASP A 244 46.01 3.57 25.94
C ASP A 244 45.82 2.31 26.79
N ARG A 245 44.93 2.36 27.76
CA ARG A 245 44.56 1.23 28.56
C ARG A 245 43.87 0.15 27.72
N VAL A 246 44.37 -1.11 27.88
CA VAL A 246 43.85 -2.26 27.14
C VAL A 246 42.63 -2.86 27.82
N PHE A 247 41.54 -3.06 27.05
CA PHE A 247 40.32 -3.67 27.53
C PHE A 247 40.05 -4.99 26.80
N LYS A 248 39.59 -5.98 27.53
CA LYS A 248 39.11 -7.24 26.98
C LYS A 248 37.77 -7.01 26.29
N LEU A 249 37.67 -7.43 25.05
CA LEU A 249 36.43 -7.31 24.28
C LEU A 249 35.43 -8.39 24.63
N PRO A 250 34.12 -8.06 24.81
CA PRO A 250 33.07 -9.05 24.94
C PRO A 250 32.98 -9.93 23.70
N SER A 251 32.57 -11.18 23.87
CA SER A 251 32.33 -12.13 22.76
C SER A 251 31.18 -11.72 21.82
N THR A 252 30.39 -10.73 22.22
CA THR A 252 29.24 -10.19 21.46
C THR A 252 29.61 -9.00 20.57
N THR A 253 30.89 -8.59 20.53
CA THR A 253 31.37 -7.53 19.62
C THR A 253 32.29 -8.10 18.56
N PHE A 254 32.25 -7.55 17.37
CA PHE A 254 33.06 -7.99 16.22
C PHE A 254 34.19 -6.98 15.88
N ILE A 255 34.24 -5.83 16.57
CA ILE A 255 35.28 -4.78 16.32
C ILE A 255 36.72 -5.26 16.51
N GLY A 256 36.91 -6.32 17.27
CA GLY A 256 38.22 -6.90 17.51
C GLY A 256 38.77 -7.72 16.35
N GLY A 257 37.91 -8.23 15.47
CA GLY A 257 38.30 -9.23 14.50
C GLY A 257 38.90 -10.46 15.19
N LYS A 258 40.19 -10.70 15.01
CA LYS A 258 40.95 -11.78 15.70
C LYS A 258 41.46 -11.38 17.08
N GLU A 259 41.46 -10.09 17.40
CA GLU A 259 41.98 -9.54 18.65
C GLU A 259 40.94 -9.65 19.76
N LYS A 260 41.36 -10.17 20.91
CA LYS A 260 40.46 -10.34 22.08
C LYS A 260 40.53 -9.16 23.06
N SER A 261 41.46 -8.26 22.86
CA SER A 261 41.67 -7.08 23.68
C SER A 261 42.25 -5.95 22.87
N LEU A 262 41.79 -4.72 23.07
CA LEU A 262 42.24 -3.54 22.38
C LEU A 262 42.42 -2.36 23.32
N PRO A 263 43.33 -1.39 23.03
CA PRO A 263 43.35 -0.10 23.69
C PRO A 263 42.03 0.65 23.48
N LEU A 264 41.62 1.45 24.48
CA LEU A 264 40.37 2.23 24.35
C LEU A 264 40.37 3.12 23.13
N ARG A 265 41.45 3.79 22.82
CA ARG A 265 41.62 4.64 21.62
C ARG A 265 41.25 3.88 20.32
N GLU A 266 41.70 2.63 20.20
CA GLU A 266 41.45 1.79 19.06
C GLU A 266 40.00 1.29 19.03
N ILE A 267 39.43 0.97 20.18
CA ILE A 267 38.00 0.60 20.31
C ILE A 267 37.13 1.77 19.80
N LEU A 268 37.41 2.98 20.27
CA LEU A 268 36.64 4.18 19.85
C LEU A 268 36.78 4.43 18.37
N ARG A 269 38.02 4.42 17.84
CA ARG A 269 38.29 4.62 16.40
C ARG A 269 37.54 3.62 15.52
N ARG A 270 37.52 2.32 15.89
CA ARG A 270 36.81 1.27 15.16
C ARG A 270 35.28 1.44 15.25
N LEU A 271 34.75 1.85 16.41
CA LEU A 271 33.32 2.13 16.59
C LEU A 271 32.88 3.37 15.82
N GLU A 272 33.66 4.44 15.85
CA GLU A 272 33.39 5.65 15.06
C GLU A 272 33.43 5.33 13.57
N GLY A 273 34.38 4.55 13.11
CA GLY A 273 34.44 4.10 11.71
C GLY A 273 33.23 3.28 11.29
N ALA A 274 32.73 2.41 12.16
CA ALA A 274 31.59 1.55 11.88
C ALA A 274 30.23 2.27 11.92
N TYR A 275 30.04 3.24 12.84
CA TYR A 275 28.71 3.78 13.16
C TYR A 275 28.55 5.30 13.02
N CYS A 276 29.67 6.04 12.88
CA CYS A 276 29.68 7.51 12.85
C CYS A 276 30.34 8.10 11.59
N GLY A 277 30.61 7.26 10.58
CA GLY A 277 31.15 7.66 9.29
C GLY A 277 30.04 8.17 8.34
N HIS A 278 30.03 7.65 7.11
CA HIS A 278 29.03 7.97 6.10
C HIS A 278 27.84 6.99 6.12
N ILE A 279 27.82 6.02 7.04
CA ILE A 279 26.72 5.08 7.27
C ILE A 279 26.19 5.28 8.68
N GLY A 280 24.87 5.44 8.79
CA GLY A 280 24.12 5.34 10.01
C GLY A 280 23.22 4.10 9.97
N VAL A 281 23.16 3.32 11.04
CA VAL A 281 22.33 2.13 11.07
C VAL A 281 21.42 2.11 12.27
N GLU A 282 20.14 1.80 12.02
CA GLU A 282 19.13 1.63 13.05
C GLU A 282 18.65 0.18 13.07
N PHE A 283 18.91 -0.54 14.14
CA PHE A 283 18.58 -1.96 14.28
C PHE A 283 18.36 -2.42 15.71
N MET A 284 18.62 -1.55 16.70
CA MET A 284 18.54 -1.93 18.10
C MET A 284 17.11 -2.14 18.62
N PHE A 285 16.11 -1.77 17.81
CA PHE A 285 14.69 -2.05 18.08
C PHE A 285 14.27 -3.46 17.63
N ILE A 286 15.09 -4.16 16.84
CA ILE A 286 14.81 -5.52 16.36
C ILE A 286 14.86 -6.49 17.53
N ASN A 287 13.80 -7.28 17.73
CA ASN A 287 13.65 -8.17 18.87
C ASN A 287 14.54 -9.42 18.82
N SER A 288 15.01 -9.81 17.62
CA SER A 288 15.88 -10.98 17.44
C SER A 288 17.34 -10.67 17.73
N LEU A 289 17.91 -11.36 18.71
CA LEU A 289 19.34 -11.25 19.03
C LEU A 289 20.23 -11.75 17.88
N GLU A 290 19.81 -12.80 17.19
CA GLU A 290 20.50 -13.36 16.03
C GLU A 290 20.61 -12.30 14.93
N GLN A 291 19.51 -11.67 14.55
CA GLN A 291 19.47 -10.62 13.56
C GLN A 291 20.31 -9.41 13.94
N CYS A 292 20.23 -8.96 15.20
CA CYS A 292 21.09 -7.89 15.69
C CYS A 292 22.57 -8.24 15.65
N ASN A 293 22.95 -9.47 15.99
CA ASN A 293 24.35 -9.91 15.94
C ASN A 293 24.85 -10.04 14.50
N TRP A 294 24.01 -10.48 13.59
CA TRP A 294 24.34 -10.55 12.16
C TRP A 294 24.64 -9.15 11.60
N ILE A 295 23.80 -8.15 11.90
CA ILE A 295 24.07 -6.74 11.48
C ILE A 295 25.38 -6.24 12.11
N ARG A 296 25.61 -6.49 13.39
CA ARG A 296 26.88 -6.12 14.06
C ARG A 296 28.09 -6.72 13.34
N GLN A 297 28.03 -7.98 12.98
CA GLN A 297 29.09 -8.64 12.25
C GLN A 297 29.37 -7.95 10.91
N LYS A 298 28.32 -7.57 10.16
CA LYS A 298 28.43 -6.89 8.88
C LYS A 298 28.93 -5.44 8.98
N MET A 299 28.79 -4.80 10.14
CA MET A 299 29.24 -3.41 10.37
C MET A 299 30.58 -3.32 11.11
N GLU A 300 30.84 -4.23 12.04
CA GLU A 300 31.95 -4.11 12.99
C GLU A 300 33.21 -4.88 12.59
N THR A 301 33.10 -5.88 11.71
CA THR A 301 34.27 -6.70 11.34
C THR A 301 35.31 -5.85 10.61
N PRO A 302 36.56 -5.79 11.10
CA PRO A 302 37.60 -5.01 10.46
C PRO A 302 37.82 -5.46 8.99
N GLY A 303 37.96 -4.47 8.09
CA GLY A 303 38.18 -4.70 6.65
C GLY A 303 36.92 -5.08 5.85
N ILE A 304 35.73 -5.24 6.50
CA ILE A 304 34.51 -5.69 5.82
C ILE A 304 34.00 -4.68 4.79
N MET A 305 34.37 -3.41 4.93
CA MET A 305 33.98 -2.32 4.03
C MET A 305 35.02 -2.08 2.90
N GLU A 306 36.10 -2.86 2.87
CA GLU A 306 37.12 -2.69 1.83
C GLU A 306 36.59 -3.17 0.47
N ILE A 307 36.87 -2.34 -0.55
CA ILE A 307 36.43 -2.55 -1.93
C ILE A 307 37.66 -2.66 -2.82
N THR A 308 37.68 -3.63 -3.72
CA THR A 308 38.79 -3.84 -4.66
C THR A 308 38.86 -2.74 -5.72
N ASN A 309 40.02 -2.55 -6.30
CA ASN A 309 40.22 -1.57 -7.37
C ASN A 309 39.33 -1.83 -8.60
N ASP A 310 39.02 -3.10 -8.90
CA ASP A 310 38.14 -3.43 -10.00
C ASP A 310 36.66 -3.07 -9.68
N GLU A 311 36.24 -3.26 -8.42
CA GLU A 311 34.91 -2.79 -7.98
C GLU A 311 34.83 -1.26 -8.02
N LYS A 312 35.90 -0.54 -7.62
CA LYS A 312 35.96 0.93 -7.70
C LYS A 312 35.85 1.43 -9.16
N ARG A 313 36.55 0.77 -10.10
CA ARG A 313 36.43 1.07 -11.54
C ARG A 313 35.02 0.77 -12.06
N LEU A 314 34.40 -0.30 -11.60
CA LEU A 314 33.04 -0.66 -11.99
C LEU A 314 32.02 0.37 -11.49
N ILE A 315 32.17 0.85 -10.25
CA ILE A 315 31.32 1.92 -9.68
C ILE A 315 31.47 3.20 -10.51
N LEU A 316 32.69 3.61 -10.78
CA LEU A 316 32.99 4.78 -11.61
C LEU A 316 32.33 4.69 -12.99
N ALA A 317 32.49 3.56 -13.67
CA ALA A 317 31.87 3.34 -14.98
C ALA A 317 30.32 3.39 -14.95
N ARG A 318 29.69 2.86 -13.89
CA ARG A 318 28.24 2.93 -13.69
C ARG A 318 27.77 4.34 -13.40
N LEU A 319 28.50 5.07 -12.55
CA LEU A 319 28.19 6.45 -12.19
C LEU A 319 28.37 7.38 -13.40
N THR A 320 29.44 7.19 -14.19
CA THR A 320 29.68 7.93 -15.44
C THR A 320 28.52 7.77 -16.43
N ARG A 321 27.98 6.55 -16.58
CA ARG A 321 26.83 6.33 -17.45
C ARG A 321 25.56 7.00 -16.92
N ALA A 322 25.32 6.92 -15.61
CA ALA A 322 24.16 7.57 -14.99
C ALA A 322 24.20 9.10 -15.20
N THR A 323 25.33 9.73 -14.87
CA THR A 323 25.52 11.17 -15.03
C THR A 323 25.53 11.60 -16.50
N GLY A 324 26.19 10.82 -17.36
CA GLY A 324 26.24 11.09 -18.81
C GLY A 324 24.88 11.01 -19.47
N PHE A 325 24.01 10.10 -19.06
CA PHE A 325 22.65 9.99 -19.55
C PHE A 325 21.82 11.23 -19.23
N GLU A 326 21.84 11.69 -17.97
CA GLU A 326 21.13 12.92 -17.57
C GLU A 326 21.66 14.14 -18.31
N ALA A 327 22.97 14.28 -18.42
CA ALA A 327 23.59 15.37 -19.16
C ALA A 327 23.24 15.35 -20.66
N PHE A 328 23.14 14.17 -21.25
CA PHE A 328 22.74 14.02 -22.65
C PHE A 328 21.28 14.46 -22.86
N LEU A 329 20.36 13.99 -22.01
CA LEU A 329 18.96 14.39 -22.07
C LEU A 329 18.80 15.90 -21.86
N ALA A 330 19.56 16.49 -20.92
CA ALA A 330 19.51 17.92 -20.65
C ALA A 330 19.92 18.77 -21.87
N ARG A 331 20.90 18.32 -22.65
CA ARG A 331 21.33 19.03 -23.87
C ARG A 331 20.33 18.88 -25.02
N LYS A 332 19.77 17.68 -25.20
CA LYS A 332 18.87 17.41 -26.35
C LYS A 332 17.44 17.91 -26.11
N TRP A 333 16.97 17.86 -24.86
CA TRP A 333 15.59 18.19 -24.49
C TRP A 333 15.55 19.07 -23.22
N SER A 334 16.15 20.26 -23.32
CA SER A 334 16.33 21.17 -22.17
C SER A 334 15.02 21.66 -21.55
N SER A 335 13.95 21.82 -22.33
CA SER A 335 12.63 22.30 -21.90
C SER A 335 11.61 21.19 -21.60
N GLU A 336 11.98 19.93 -21.83
CA GLU A 336 11.10 18.79 -21.63
C GLU A 336 11.18 18.30 -20.17
N LYS A 337 10.02 17.88 -19.63
CA LYS A 337 10.01 17.22 -18.31
C LYS A 337 10.64 15.83 -18.41
N ARG A 338 11.68 15.60 -17.62
CA ARG A 338 12.45 14.35 -17.57
C ARG A 338 12.47 13.74 -16.17
N PHE A 339 12.32 14.55 -15.14
CA PHE A 339 12.50 14.20 -13.73
C PHE A 339 13.83 13.46 -13.51
N GLY A 340 14.92 14.12 -13.81
CA GLY A 340 16.27 13.55 -13.78
C GLY A 340 16.79 13.24 -12.38
N LEU A 341 17.88 12.47 -12.32
CA LEU A 341 18.54 12.04 -11.08
C LEU A 341 19.65 12.97 -10.62
N GLU A 342 19.85 14.11 -11.22
CA GLU A 342 20.98 15.00 -10.93
C GLU A 342 21.06 15.32 -9.42
N GLY A 343 22.14 14.89 -8.79
CA GLY A 343 22.39 14.92 -7.35
C GLY A 343 22.09 13.62 -6.60
N CYS A 344 21.55 12.59 -7.31
CA CYS A 344 21.36 11.25 -6.78
C CYS A 344 21.73 10.15 -7.81
N GLU A 345 22.68 10.40 -8.69
CA GLU A 345 23.07 9.47 -9.77
C GLU A 345 23.62 8.15 -9.24
N ILE A 346 24.06 8.12 -7.99
CA ILE A 346 24.51 6.91 -7.28
C ILE A 346 23.39 5.86 -7.14
N LEU A 347 22.12 6.23 -7.26
CA LEU A 347 21.00 5.27 -7.27
C LEU A 347 21.20 4.18 -8.33
N ILE A 348 21.76 4.51 -9.49
CA ILE A 348 22.00 3.54 -10.57
C ILE A 348 23.06 2.49 -10.18
N PRO A 349 24.27 2.85 -9.71
CA PRO A 349 25.20 1.87 -9.14
C PRO A 349 24.62 1.08 -7.97
N ALA A 350 23.86 1.74 -7.07
CA ALA A 350 23.21 1.11 -5.90
C ALA A 350 22.26 -0.01 -6.32
N MET A 351 21.29 0.28 -7.19
CA MET A 351 20.36 -0.71 -7.70
C MET A 351 21.08 -1.87 -8.41
N LYS A 352 22.11 -1.56 -9.18
CA LYS A 352 22.92 -2.61 -9.85
C LYS A 352 23.68 -3.46 -8.85
N GLN A 353 24.17 -2.89 -7.75
CA GLN A 353 24.82 -3.66 -6.69
C GLN A 353 23.85 -4.61 -5.98
N VAL A 354 22.63 -4.14 -5.68
CA VAL A 354 21.57 -4.99 -5.14
C VAL A 354 21.28 -6.14 -6.11
N ILE A 355 21.10 -5.85 -7.41
CA ILE A 355 20.83 -6.85 -8.44
C ILE A 355 21.98 -7.86 -8.56
N ASP A 356 23.23 -7.39 -8.62
CA ASP A 356 24.40 -8.26 -8.74
C ASP A 356 24.50 -9.22 -7.54
N LYS A 357 24.36 -8.66 -6.32
CA LYS A 357 24.43 -9.49 -5.10
C LYS A 357 23.24 -10.44 -4.96
N SER A 358 22.04 -10.00 -5.28
CA SER A 358 20.85 -10.85 -5.27
C SER A 358 20.97 -12.01 -6.28
N THR A 359 21.48 -11.72 -7.47
CA THR A 359 21.73 -12.76 -8.50
C THR A 359 22.80 -13.77 -8.05
N GLU A 360 23.85 -13.30 -7.37
CA GLU A 360 24.86 -14.18 -6.75
C GLU A 360 24.21 -15.13 -5.74
N LEU A 361 23.26 -14.62 -4.94
CA LEU A 361 22.51 -15.36 -3.92
C LEU A 361 21.38 -16.24 -4.50
N GLY A 362 21.21 -16.30 -5.82
CA GLY A 362 20.28 -17.21 -6.48
C GLY A 362 18.94 -16.57 -6.89
N VAL A 363 18.78 -15.27 -6.79
CA VAL A 363 17.58 -14.57 -7.27
C VAL A 363 17.56 -14.56 -8.79
N GLU A 364 16.47 -15.02 -9.40
CA GLU A 364 16.28 -15.12 -10.85
C GLU A 364 15.40 -14.00 -11.43
N SER A 365 14.59 -13.34 -10.59
CA SER A 365 13.68 -12.29 -11.03
C SER A 365 13.60 -11.16 -9.99
N ILE A 366 13.61 -9.92 -10.46
CA ILE A 366 13.44 -8.72 -9.63
C ILE A 366 12.36 -7.84 -10.24
N VAL A 367 11.35 -7.55 -9.45
CA VAL A 367 10.28 -6.60 -9.78
C VAL A 367 10.54 -5.30 -9.02
N MET A 368 10.49 -4.18 -9.72
CA MET A 368 10.79 -2.85 -9.18
C MET A 368 9.56 -1.94 -9.33
N GLY A 369 9.06 -1.41 -8.23
CA GLY A 369 8.17 -0.25 -8.19
C GLY A 369 9.00 1.00 -7.95
N MET A 370 8.73 2.09 -8.64
CA MET A 370 9.40 3.37 -8.41
C MET A 370 8.57 4.54 -8.94
N PRO A 371 8.64 5.73 -8.32
CA PRO A 371 8.03 6.95 -8.86
C PRO A 371 8.77 7.44 -10.12
N HIS A 372 8.35 8.60 -10.62
CA HIS A 372 8.83 9.15 -11.89
C HIS A 372 10.33 9.54 -11.89
N ARG A 373 10.88 10.07 -10.76
CA ARG A 373 12.25 10.59 -10.72
C ARG A 373 13.29 9.50 -10.94
N GLY A 374 14.12 9.70 -11.96
CA GLY A 374 15.18 8.78 -12.34
C GLY A 374 14.72 7.55 -13.13
N ARG A 375 13.43 7.39 -13.41
CA ARG A 375 12.90 6.21 -14.09
C ARG A 375 13.54 6.01 -15.48
N LEU A 376 13.70 7.06 -16.26
CA LEU A 376 14.35 6.95 -17.57
C LEU A 376 15.79 6.43 -17.46
N ASN A 377 16.53 6.88 -16.46
CA ASN A 377 17.88 6.41 -16.19
C ASN A 377 17.91 4.95 -15.72
N VAL A 378 16.96 4.53 -14.88
CA VAL A 378 16.81 3.13 -14.46
C VAL A 378 16.50 2.23 -15.65
N LEU A 379 15.58 2.63 -16.53
CA LEU A 379 15.28 1.91 -17.75
C LEU A 379 16.52 1.77 -18.65
N ALA A 380 17.28 2.87 -18.84
CA ALA A 380 18.48 2.89 -19.67
C ALA A 380 19.64 2.08 -19.06
N ASN A 381 20.01 2.39 -17.83
CA ASN A 381 21.27 1.96 -17.24
C ASN A 381 21.15 0.78 -16.28
N VAL A 382 19.99 0.51 -15.67
CA VAL A 382 19.74 -0.70 -14.86
C VAL A 382 19.15 -1.80 -15.72
N CYS A 383 17.99 -1.56 -16.36
CA CYS A 383 17.32 -2.55 -17.19
C CYS A 383 18.01 -2.75 -18.54
N ARG A 384 18.77 -1.76 -19.04
CA ARG A 384 19.42 -1.74 -20.39
C ARG A 384 18.40 -1.75 -21.52
N LYS A 385 17.27 -1.04 -21.34
CA LYS A 385 16.35 -0.80 -22.45
C LYS A 385 17.08 -0.07 -23.56
N PRO A 386 16.85 -0.39 -24.85
CA PRO A 386 17.50 0.29 -25.96
C PRO A 386 17.26 1.81 -25.92
N LEU A 387 18.34 2.59 -25.99
CA LEU A 387 18.28 4.04 -25.81
C LEU A 387 17.44 4.72 -26.92
N ASN A 388 17.48 4.21 -28.16
CA ASN A 388 16.64 4.71 -29.25
C ASN A 388 15.14 4.64 -28.88
N GLN A 389 14.67 3.55 -28.26
CA GLN A 389 13.28 3.43 -27.78
C GLN A 389 12.95 4.44 -26.68
N ILE A 390 13.90 4.77 -25.80
CA ILE A 390 13.70 5.81 -24.79
C ILE A 390 13.66 7.20 -25.46
N PHE A 391 14.52 7.45 -26.42
CA PHE A 391 14.62 8.76 -27.09
C PHE A 391 13.44 9.03 -28.03
N THR A 392 12.83 8.01 -28.63
CA THR A 392 11.59 8.16 -29.42
C THR A 392 10.42 8.68 -28.61
N GLN A 393 10.40 8.44 -27.27
CA GLN A 393 9.36 8.96 -26.38
C GLN A 393 9.37 10.50 -26.23
N PHE A 394 10.42 11.15 -26.67
CA PHE A 394 10.50 12.61 -26.72
C PHE A 394 10.02 13.20 -28.05
N ALA A 395 9.83 12.38 -29.07
CA ALA A 395 9.19 12.77 -30.32
C ALA A 395 7.66 12.60 -30.14
N ALA A 396 6.88 13.56 -30.60
CA ALA A 396 5.42 13.48 -30.58
C ALA A 396 4.91 12.55 -31.70
N LEU A 397 5.33 11.28 -31.68
CA LEU A 397 4.93 10.25 -32.64
C LEU A 397 3.58 9.64 -32.25
N GLU A 398 2.81 9.20 -33.23
CA GLU A 398 1.57 8.46 -33.02
C GLU A 398 1.88 7.03 -32.52
N ALA A 399 1.00 6.49 -31.68
CA ALA A 399 1.07 5.11 -31.25
C ALA A 399 0.73 4.15 -32.40
N ALA A 400 1.48 3.06 -32.52
CA ALA A 400 1.24 2.03 -33.50
C ALA A 400 0.33 0.90 -33.00
N ASP A 401 0.07 0.85 -31.70
CA ASP A 401 -0.69 -0.18 -31.00
C ASP A 401 -1.87 0.43 -30.22
N ASP A 402 -2.79 -0.42 -29.79
CA ASP A 402 -3.95 -0.03 -28.99
C ASP A 402 -3.53 0.57 -27.63
N GLY A 403 -4.19 1.67 -27.27
CA GLY A 403 -4.00 2.36 -26.01
C GLY A 403 -3.80 3.87 -26.17
N SER A 404 -4.10 4.63 -25.14
CA SER A 404 -3.86 6.09 -25.10
C SER A 404 -2.42 6.44 -24.73
N GLY A 405 -1.67 5.48 -24.20
CA GLY A 405 -0.34 5.69 -23.65
C GLY A 405 -0.31 6.52 -22.37
N ASP A 406 0.90 6.71 -21.85
CA ASP A 406 1.16 7.58 -20.70
C ASP A 406 2.47 8.35 -20.93
N VAL A 407 2.79 9.26 -20.03
CA VAL A 407 4.03 10.03 -20.11
C VAL A 407 5.25 9.14 -19.94
N LYS A 408 6.32 9.45 -20.64
CA LYS A 408 7.56 8.65 -20.69
C LYS A 408 8.14 8.23 -19.35
N TYR A 409 8.00 9.05 -18.31
CA TYR A 409 8.51 8.79 -16.97
C TYR A 409 7.56 8.00 -16.06
N HIS A 410 6.46 7.45 -16.61
CA HIS A 410 5.57 6.49 -15.94
C HIS A 410 5.65 5.07 -16.52
N LEU A 411 6.22 4.94 -17.72
CA LEU A 411 6.26 3.67 -18.43
C LEU A 411 7.20 2.66 -17.75
N GLY A 412 6.80 1.41 -17.80
CA GLY A 412 7.57 0.29 -17.26
C GLY A 412 8.38 -0.44 -18.32
N THR A 413 8.95 -1.57 -17.92
CA THR A 413 9.58 -2.53 -18.82
C THR A 413 9.65 -3.90 -18.18
N TYR A 414 9.68 -4.93 -19.00
CA TYR A 414 10.03 -6.31 -18.61
C TYR A 414 11.13 -6.81 -19.54
N ILE A 415 12.24 -7.29 -18.99
CA ILE A 415 13.37 -7.74 -19.78
C ILE A 415 14.12 -8.87 -19.08
N GLU A 416 14.54 -9.86 -19.85
CA GLU A 416 15.51 -10.85 -19.41
C GLU A 416 16.88 -10.52 -20.00
N ARG A 417 17.91 -10.56 -19.16
CA ARG A 417 19.26 -10.27 -19.58
C ARG A 417 20.32 -11.04 -18.81
N LEU A 418 21.46 -11.24 -19.45
CA LEU A 418 22.65 -11.73 -18.78
C LEU A 418 23.22 -10.68 -17.81
N ASN A 419 23.31 -11.02 -16.53
CA ASN A 419 24.11 -10.26 -15.58
C ASN A 419 25.58 -10.59 -15.79
N ARG A 420 26.35 -9.63 -16.33
CA ARG A 420 27.76 -9.83 -16.70
C ARG A 420 28.69 -9.99 -15.49
N VAL A 421 28.27 -9.56 -14.30
CA VAL A 421 29.07 -9.71 -13.07
C VAL A 421 29.00 -11.11 -12.55
N THR A 422 27.80 -11.71 -12.53
CA THR A 422 27.55 -13.06 -12.00
C THR A 422 27.53 -14.13 -13.09
N ASN A 423 27.51 -13.72 -14.37
CA ASN A 423 27.34 -14.60 -15.54
C ASN A 423 26.07 -15.46 -15.48
N LYS A 424 24.98 -14.95 -14.90
CA LYS A 424 23.67 -15.59 -14.79
C LYS A 424 22.59 -14.75 -15.48
N ASN A 425 21.58 -15.37 -16.05
CA ASN A 425 20.40 -14.67 -16.54
C ASN A 425 19.56 -14.16 -15.38
N ILE A 426 18.99 -12.97 -15.55
CA ILE A 426 18.07 -12.37 -14.60
C ILE A 426 16.95 -11.65 -15.33
N ARG A 427 15.74 -11.84 -14.85
CA ARG A 427 14.54 -11.11 -15.28
C ARG A 427 14.38 -9.84 -14.45
N LEU A 428 14.24 -8.72 -15.13
CA LEU A 428 14.02 -7.42 -14.49
C LEU A 428 12.71 -6.82 -15.00
N ALA A 429 11.86 -6.43 -14.09
CA ALA A 429 10.64 -5.70 -14.39
C ALA A 429 10.62 -4.36 -13.65
N VAL A 430 10.25 -3.30 -14.33
CA VAL A 430 9.84 -2.02 -13.73
C VAL A 430 8.36 -1.85 -13.99
N VAL A 431 7.58 -1.81 -12.94
CA VAL A 431 6.12 -1.68 -13.04
C VAL A 431 5.78 -0.24 -13.44
N ALA A 432 4.86 -0.09 -14.41
CA ALA A 432 4.30 1.23 -14.73
C ALA A 432 3.49 1.78 -13.55
N ASN A 433 3.47 3.10 -13.36
CA ASN A 433 2.74 3.73 -12.25
C ASN A 433 2.25 5.14 -12.61
N PRO A 434 1.22 5.65 -11.91
CA PRO A 434 0.75 7.02 -12.07
C PRO A 434 1.62 8.03 -11.31
N SER A 435 1.29 9.31 -11.37
CA SER A 435 1.94 10.38 -10.59
C SER A 435 1.60 10.39 -9.10
N HIS A 436 0.68 9.56 -8.66
CA HIS A 436 0.22 9.47 -7.26
C HIS A 436 1.31 8.85 -6.40
N LEU A 437 2.07 9.70 -5.70
CA LEU A 437 3.21 9.25 -4.90
C LEU A 437 2.79 8.28 -3.78
N GLU A 438 1.61 8.47 -3.18
CA GLU A 438 1.08 7.55 -2.18
C GLU A 438 0.97 6.11 -2.70
N ALA A 439 0.75 5.93 -4.00
CA ALA A 439 0.74 4.60 -4.64
C ALA A 439 2.14 3.96 -4.80
N VAL A 440 3.22 4.66 -4.43
CA VAL A 440 4.62 4.19 -4.48
C VAL A 440 5.47 4.67 -3.29
N ASP A 441 4.85 5.30 -2.29
CA ASP A 441 5.47 6.00 -1.16
C ASP A 441 5.39 5.22 0.16
N PRO A 442 5.86 5.81 1.28
CA PRO A 442 5.90 5.20 2.61
C PRO A 442 4.60 4.52 3.08
N GLY A 443 3.44 4.98 2.62
CA GLY A 443 2.16 4.32 2.88
C GLY A 443 2.13 2.92 2.26
N VAL A 444 2.43 2.80 0.98
CA VAL A 444 2.55 1.50 0.28
C VAL A 444 3.70 0.67 0.83
N VAL A 445 4.84 1.31 1.15
CA VAL A 445 5.97 0.64 1.79
C VAL A 445 5.55 0.03 3.12
N PHE A 446 4.85 0.79 3.96
CA PHE A 446 4.33 0.30 5.23
C PHE A 446 3.38 -0.89 5.04
N GLU A 447 2.43 -0.80 4.12
CA GLU A 447 1.48 -1.87 3.83
C GLU A 447 2.16 -3.11 3.24
N THR A 448 3.12 -2.92 2.31
CA THR A 448 3.92 -4.02 1.76
C THR A 448 4.74 -4.72 2.83
N MET A 449 5.35 -3.96 3.75
CA MET A 449 6.07 -4.50 4.91
C MET A 449 5.15 -5.28 5.84
N HIS A 450 3.92 -4.80 6.07
CA HIS A 450 2.94 -5.53 6.87
C HIS A 450 2.56 -6.86 6.23
N LEU A 451 2.42 -6.92 4.90
CA LEU A 451 2.11 -8.16 4.19
C LEU A 451 3.28 -9.16 4.23
N SER A 452 4.52 -8.70 4.31
CA SER A 452 5.72 -9.55 4.24
C SER A 452 5.82 -10.59 5.37
N ASP A 453 5.31 -10.29 6.54
CA ASP A 453 5.37 -11.17 7.72
C ASP A 453 4.08 -11.99 7.93
N LEU A 454 3.07 -11.84 7.06
CA LEU A 454 1.82 -12.60 7.16
C LEU A 454 1.98 -14.00 6.51
N PRO A 455 1.47 -15.07 7.15
CA PRO A 455 1.69 -16.45 6.70
C PRO A 455 1.16 -16.75 5.29
N ASP A 456 0.09 -16.07 4.87
CA ASP A 456 -0.56 -16.31 3.58
C ASP A 456 -0.03 -15.40 2.46
N TYR A 457 0.98 -14.55 2.77
CA TYR A 457 1.67 -13.67 1.82
C TYR A 457 3.16 -14.05 1.77
N THR A 458 3.56 -14.89 0.84
CA THR A 458 4.92 -15.40 0.72
C THR A 458 5.84 -14.47 -0.06
N THR A 459 5.88 -13.18 0.32
CA THR A 459 6.70 -12.16 -0.35
C THR A 459 8.18 -12.25 0.05
N HIS A 460 8.48 -12.80 1.22
CA HIS A 460 9.84 -12.99 1.74
C HIS A 460 10.66 -11.69 1.86
N GLY A 461 10.01 -10.58 2.14
CA GLY A 461 10.63 -9.28 2.35
C GLY A 461 11.01 -8.54 1.06
N THR A 462 11.08 -7.23 1.18
CA THR A 462 11.40 -6.28 0.11
C THR A 462 12.63 -5.45 0.50
N ILE A 463 13.45 -5.08 -0.48
CA ILE A 463 14.52 -4.09 -0.30
C ILE A 463 13.94 -2.73 -0.71
N HIS A 464 13.77 -1.84 0.27
CA HIS A 464 13.25 -0.49 0.07
C HIS A 464 14.43 0.48 -0.08
N ILE A 465 14.55 1.14 -1.23
CA ILE A 465 15.58 2.16 -1.48
C ILE A 465 14.90 3.52 -1.53
N VAL A 466 15.10 4.33 -0.51
CA VAL A 466 14.58 5.69 -0.42
C VAL A 466 15.61 6.64 -1.02
N ALA A 467 15.34 7.22 -2.19
CA ALA A 467 16.14 8.31 -2.76
C ALA A 467 15.78 9.62 -2.04
N ASN A 468 16.34 9.80 -0.84
CA ASN A 468 16.01 10.89 0.07
C ASN A 468 16.72 12.19 -0.36
N ASN A 469 16.10 12.92 -1.24
CA ASN A 469 16.64 14.20 -1.74
C ASN A 469 16.35 15.41 -0.83
N GLN A 470 15.84 15.17 0.37
CA GLN A 470 15.63 16.14 1.44
C GLN A 470 14.66 17.29 1.10
N ILE A 471 13.76 17.09 0.13
CA ILE A 471 12.75 18.07 -0.24
C ILE A 471 11.53 17.38 -0.87
N GLY A 472 10.33 17.83 -0.57
CA GLY A 472 9.07 17.38 -1.18
C GLY A 472 8.49 18.45 -2.10
N PHE A 473 8.81 18.43 -3.39
CA PHE A 473 8.51 19.47 -4.37
C PHE A 473 9.06 20.83 -3.92
N THR A 474 8.27 21.62 -3.16
CA THR A 474 8.71 22.88 -2.54
C THR A 474 8.75 22.81 -1.00
N THR A 475 8.28 21.69 -0.43
CA THR A 475 8.10 21.55 1.02
C THR A 475 9.37 21.05 1.70
N ASP A 476 9.80 21.77 2.71
CA ASP A 476 10.91 21.40 3.60
C ASP A 476 10.55 20.14 4.42
N PRO A 477 11.49 19.21 4.65
CA PRO A 477 11.26 18.00 5.44
C PRO A 477 10.65 18.26 6.81
N ARG A 478 11.01 19.35 7.47
CA ARG A 478 10.52 19.74 8.79
C ARG A 478 9.02 20.05 8.83
N HIS A 479 8.40 20.29 7.66
CA HIS A 479 6.97 20.54 7.51
C HIS A 479 6.22 19.40 6.81
N SER A 480 6.92 18.36 6.37
CA SER A 480 6.32 17.28 5.57
C SER A 480 6.11 15.98 6.34
N ARG A 481 6.68 15.84 7.54
CA ARG A 481 6.53 14.65 8.38
C ARG A 481 6.71 14.99 9.86
N SER A 482 6.15 14.14 10.72
CA SER A 482 6.21 14.29 12.19
C SER A 482 7.41 13.60 12.83
N SER A 483 8.06 12.67 12.11
CA SER A 483 9.21 11.90 12.60
C SER A 483 10.54 12.44 12.10
N PRO A 484 11.68 12.19 12.78
CA PRO A 484 13.01 12.62 12.37
C PRO A 484 13.39 12.13 10.97
N TYR A 485 13.13 10.85 10.67
CA TYR A 485 13.43 10.24 9.37
C TYR A 485 12.17 9.82 8.64
N CYS A 486 12.18 9.93 7.32
CA CYS A 486 11.09 9.40 6.48
C CYS A 486 11.00 7.86 6.55
N THR A 487 12.03 7.21 7.03
CA THR A 487 12.15 5.75 7.16
C THR A 487 11.68 5.20 8.51
N ASP A 488 11.26 6.04 9.46
CA ASP A 488 10.84 5.60 10.80
C ASP A 488 9.67 4.60 10.79
N VAL A 489 8.86 4.59 9.74
CA VAL A 489 7.79 3.61 9.51
C VAL A 489 8.31 2.16 9.54
N ALA A 490 9.53 1.92 9.08
CA ALA A 490 10.14 0.59 9.06
C ALA A 490 10.37 -0.02 10.45
N ARG A 491 10.45 0.81 11.48
CA ARG A 491 10.61 0.34 12.86
C ARG A 491 9.41 -0.46 13.36
N VAL A 492 8.22 -0.16 12.84
CA VAL A 492 6.97 -0.84 13.21
C VAL A 492 7.03 -2.34 12.91
N VAL A 493 7.68 -2.70 11.80
CA VAL A 493 7.83 -4.09 11.33
C VAL A 493 9.21 -4.69 11.62
N ASN A 494 10.00 -4.05 12.49
CA ASN A 494 11.36 -4.49 12.86
C ASN A 494 12.32 -4.62 11.65
N ALA A 495 12.13 -3.83 10.60
CA ALA A 495 13.03 -3.80 9.45
C ALA A 495 14.25 -2.92 9.75
N PRO A 496 15.50 -3.38 9.57
CA PRO A 496 16.68 -2.56 9.77
C PRO A 496 16.75 -1.42 8.76
N ILE A 497 17.24 -0.27 9.21
CA ILE A 497 17.36 0.94 8.39
C ILE A 497 18.85 1.31 8.27
N PHE A 498 19.31 1.45 7.04
CA PHE A 498 20.68 1.90 6.72
C PHE A 498 20.59 3.28 6.06
N HIS A 499 21.01 4.31 6.77
CA HIS A 499 21.20 5.65 6.21
C HIS A 499 22.60 5.75 5.62
N VAL A 500 22.72 6.23 4.38
CA VAL A 500 24.01 6.33 3.72
C VAL A 500 24.13 7.61 2.91
N ASN A 501 25.29 8.27 3.01
CA ASN A 501 25.61 9.47 2.25
C ASN A 501 25.83 9.12 0.77
N SER A 502 25.07 9.75 -0.14
CA SER A 502 25.14 9.52 -1.58
C SER A 502 26.49 9.90 -2.22
N ASP A 503 27.24 10.81 -1.61
CA ASP A 503 28.54 11.25 -2.13
C ASP A 503 29.70 10.34 -1.69
N ASP A 504 29.39 9.24 -0.96
CA ASP A 504 30.30 8.13 -0.71
C ASP A 504 29.86 6.83 -1.40
N PRO A 505 30.19 6.62 -2.67
CA PRO A 505 29.77 5.45 -3.43
C PRO A 505 30.19 4.10 -2.82
N GLU A 506 31.34 4.05 -2.13
CA GLU A 506 31.86 2.81 -1.55
C GLU A 506 30.99 2.36 -0.34
N SER A 507 30.61 3.29 0.52
CA SER A 507 29.66 3.07 1.61
C SER A 507 28.28 2.65 1.08
N VAL A 508 27.79 3.25 0.00
CA VAL A 508 26.54 2.85 -0.66
C VAL A 508 26.59 1.41 -1.14
N MET A 509 27.71 1.00 -1.79
CA MET A 509 27.85 -0.39 -2.26
C MET A 509 27.88 -1.39 -1.11
N HIS A 510 28.52 -1.05 0.00
CA HIS A 510 28.55 -1.89 1.19
C HIS A 510 27.14 -2.10 1.77
N VAL A 511 26.37 -1.04 1.96
CA VAL A 511 24.99 -1.11 2.45
C VAL A 511 24.11 -1.93 1.49
N CYS A 512 24.26 -1.75 0.19
CA CYS A 512 23.50 -2.54 -0.80
C CYS A 512 23.82 -4.04 -0.75
N LYS A 513 25.09 -4.41 -0.51
CA LYS A 513 25.48 -5.81 -0.30
C LYS A 513 24.81 -6.38 0.96
N ILE A 514 24.84 -5.64 2.08
CA ILE A 514 24.19 -6.05 3.35
C ILE A 514 22.69 -6.22 3.16
N ALA A 515 22.02 -5.29 2.51
CA ALA A 515 20.57 -5.35 2.29
C ALA A 515 20.16 -6.58 1.47
N ALA A 516 20.88 -6.90 0.40
CA ALA A 516 20.63 -8.09 -0.39
C ALA A 516 20.86 -9.38 0.41
N GLU A 517 21.94 -9.44 1.19
CA GLU A 517 22.25 -10.56 2.07
C GLU A 517 21.22 -10.71 3.21
N TRP A 518 20.78 -9.60 3.83
CA TRP A 518 19.73 -9.61 4.85
C TRP A 518 18.44 -10.23 4.33
N ARG A 519 17.95 -9.71 3.21
CA ARG A 519 16.74 -10.23 2.57
C ARG A 519 16.84 -11.71 2.24
N ALA A 520 17.98 -12.16 1.70
CA ALA A 520 18.20 -13.55 1.36
C ALA A 520 18.35 -14.48 2.58
N THR A 521 18.90 -13.95 3.70
CA THR A 521 19.14 -14.74 4.92
C THR A 521 17.92 -14.86 5.79
N PHE A 522 17.19 -13.77 5.98
CA PHE A 522 16.09 -13.70 6.94
C PHE A 522 14.70 -13.63 6.31
N HIS A 523 14.63 -13.46 4.98
CA HIS A 523 13.37 -13.29 4.25
C HIS A 523 12.49 -12.16 4.80
N LYS A 524 13.12 -11.05 5.21
CA LYS A 524 12.50 -9.86 5.81
C LYS A 524 12.86 -8.60 5.07
N ASP A 525 12.04 -7.57 5.29
CA ASP A 525 12.26 -6.24 4.75
C ASP A 525 13.52 -5.59 5.29
N VAL A 526 14.09 -4.69 4.48
CA VAL A 526 15.24 -3.86 4.82
C VAL A 526 15.13 -2.53 4.10
N VAL A 527 15.50 -1.45 4.75
CA VAL A 527 15.45 -0.10 4.21
C VAL A 527 16.85 0.46 4.01
N ILE A 528 17.09 1.01 2.84
CA ILE A 528 18.26 1.85 2.51
C ILE A 528 17.77 3.28 2.33
N ASP A 529 18.15 4.16 3.23
CA ASP A 529 17.94 5.60 3.10
C ASP A 529 19.17 6.21 2.42
N LEU A 530 19.06 6.42 1.11
CA LEU A 530 20.10 7.03 0.29
C LEU A 530 19.97 8.55 0.39
N VAL A 531 20.66 9.15 1.36
CA VAL A 531 20.58 10.58 1.63
C VAL A 531 21.34 11.35 0.56
N CYS A 532 20.60 12.08 -0.26
CA CYS A 532 21.09 12.80 -1.43
C CYS A 532 20.51 14.21 -1.51
N TYR A 533 20.59 14.83 -2.67
CA TYR A 533 19.96 16.12 -2.95
C TYR A 533 19.48 16.16 -4.41
N ARG A 534 18.61 17.10 -4.70
CA ARG A 534 18.07 17.35 -6.04
C ARG A 534 18.72 18.61 -6.61
N ARG A 535 19.50 18.50 -7.69
CA ARG A 535 20.22 19.68 -8.26
C ARG A 535 19.31 20.67 -8.94
N ASN A 536 18.31 20.20 -9.65
CA ASN A 536 17.35 21.02 -10.39
C ASN A 536 16.05 21.21 -9.60
N GLY A 537 15.08 21.93 -10.13
CA GLY A 537 13.76 22.05 -9.54
C GLY A 537 13.00 20.70 -9.48
N HIS A 538 11.74 20.73 -9.07
CA HIS A 538 10.91 19.53 -9.09
C HIS A 538 10.84 18.91 -10.49
N ASN A 539 10.73 19.77 -11.49
CA ASN A 539 10.95 19.44 -12.89
C ASN A 539 11.93 20.47 -13.50
N GLU A 540 12.28 20.31 -14.75
CA GLU A 540 13.31 21.09 -15.42
C GLU A 540 12.94 22.56 -15.70
N ILE A 541 11.66 22.91 -15.53
CA ILE A 541 11.16 24.29 -15.73
C ILE A 541 11.05 25.04 -14.39
N ASP A 542 11.07 24.31 -13.26
CA ASP A 542 10.86 24.84 -11.92
C ASP A 542 12.13 25.54 -11.38
N GLU A 543 11.97 26.73 -10.77
CA GLU A 543 13.06 27.45 -10.09
C GLU A 543 12.99 27.24 -8.57
N PRO A 544 13.78 26.33 -8.04
CA PRO A 544 13.67 25.93 -6.63
C PRO A 544 14.19 26.98 -5.65
N MET A 545 14.95 27.96 -6.10
CA MET A 545 15.44 29.06 -5.24
C MET A 545 14.33 29.97 -4.75
N PHE A 546 13.13 29.94 -5.35
CA PHE A 546 11.98 30.71 -4.87
C PHE A 546 11.56 30.28 -3.47
N THR A 547 11.69 29.01 -3.14
CA THR A 547 11.26 28.46 -1.85
C THR A 547 12.40 27.96 -0.97
N GLN A 548 13.53 27.54 -1.56
CA GLN A 548 14.67 26.95 -0.85
C GLN A 548 16.01 27.62 -1.20
N PRO A 549 16.15 28.94 -0.97
CA PRO A 549 17.32 29.68 -1.46
C PRO A 549 18.65 29.26 -0.82
N LEU A 550 18.65 28.91 0.47
CA LEU A 550 19.87 28.51 1.18
C LEU A 550 20.34 27.13 0.71
N MET A 551 19.43 26.17 0.63
CA MET A 551 19.69 24.81 0.17
C MET A 551 20.27 24.83 -1.25
N TYR A 552 19.61 25.49 -2.18
CA TYR A 552 20.04 25.54 -3.58
C TYR A 552 21.31 26.35 -3.83
N ARG A 553 21.57 27.35 -2.99
CA ARG A 553 22.88 28.03 -2.99
C ARG A 553 24.00 27.06 -2.61
N LYS A 554 23.76 26.19 -1.61
CA LYS A 554 24.74 25.17 -1.21
C LYS A 554 24.91 24.14 -2.32
N ILE A 555 23.79 23.63 -2.90
CA ILE A 555 23.81 22.67 -4.01
C ILE A 555 24.63 23.20 -5.21
N LYS A 556 24.42 24.46 -5.60
CA LYS A 556 25.19 25.08 -6.71
C LYS A 556 26.70 25.06 -6.46
N ASN A 557 27.13 25.21 -5.21
CA ASN A 557 28.54 25.22 -4.83
C ASN A 557 29.11 23.82 -4.55
N THR A 558 28.28 22.76 -4.53
CA THR A 558 28.72 21.37 -4.31
C THR A 558 29.09 20.74 -5.66
N PRO A 559 30.26 20.17 -5.84
CA PRO A 559 30.65 19.47 -7.06
C PRO A 559 29.71 18.26 -7.32
N PRO A 560 29.54 17.84 -8.57
CA PRO A 560 28.85 16.59 -8.88
C PRO A 560 29.48 15.37 -8.21
N GLY A 561 28.69 14.40 -7.76
CA GLY A 561 29.18 13.18 -7.10
C GLY A 561 30.16 12.39 -7.98
N LEU A 562 29.97 12.39 -9.30
CA LEU A 562 30.93 11.80 -10.25
C LEU A 562 32.29 12.47 -10.19
N ASP A 563 32.36 13.79 -10.09
CA ASP A 563 33.62 14.53 -10.05
C ASP A 563 34.34 14.33 -8.71
N ILE A 564 33.56 14.30 -7.60
CA ILE A 564 34.09 13.98 -6.26
C ILE A 564 34.75 12.59 -6.29
N TYR A 565 34.02 11.58 -6.81
CA TYR A 565 34.50 10.20 -6.81
C TYR A 565 35.65 10.00 -7.82
N SER A 566 35.58 10.60 -9.00
CA SER A 566 36.66 10.53 -9.98
C SER A 566 37.95 11.10 -9.41
N LYS A 567 37.89 12.27 -8.75
CA LYS A 567 39.03 12.88 -8.09
C LYS A 567 39.64 11.96 -7.01
N LYS A 568 38.77 11.39 -6.14
CA LYS A 568 39.20 10.42 -5.11
C LYS A 568 39.99 9.26 -5.73
N LEU A 569 39.49 8.65 -6.81
CA LEU A 569 40.16 7.52 -7.44
C LEU A 569 41.44 7.88 -8.19
N ILE A 570 41.55 9.09 -8.72
CA ILE A 570 42.78 9.62 -9.30
C ILE A 570 43.81 9.84 -8.18
N ASP A 571 43.41 10.47 -7.08
CA ASP A 571 44.29 10.74 -5.94
C ASP A 571 44.79 9.44 -5.28
N GLU A 572 43.96 8.37 -5.31
CA GLU A 572 44.32 7.02 -4.85
C GLU A 572 45.17 6.21 -5.87
N GLY A 573 45.35 6.72 -7.10
CA GLY A 573 46.05 6.01 -8.15
C GLY A 573 45.33 4.80 -8.75
N VAL A 574 44.00 4.74 -8.56
CA VAL A 574 43.17 3.66 -9.09
C VAL A 574 42.88 3.85 -10.57
N VAL A 575 42.71 5.11 -11.02
CA VAL A 575 42.45 5.49 -12.43
C VAL A 575 43.23 6.72 -12.81
N THR A 576 43.45 6.92 -14.13
CA THR A 576 44.05 8.16 -14.65
C THR A 576 42.96 9.14 -15.14
N PRO A 577 43.28 10.44 -15.27
CA PRO A 577 42.35 11.41 -15.88
C PRO A 577 41.93 11.03 -17.30
N GLU A 578 42.86 10.44 -18.09
CA GLU A 578 42.59 10.00 -19.46
C GLU A 578 41.58 8.82 -19.47
N GLU A 579 41.72 7.85 -18.56
CA GLU A 579 40.76 6.75 -18.43
C GLU A 579 39.34 7.26 -18.09
N VAL A 580 39.24 8.24 -17.18
CA VAL A 580 37.94 8.86 -16.83
C VAL A 580 37.32 9.55 -18.04
N LYS A 581 38.15 10.31 -18.82
CA LYS A 581 37.71 10.99 -20.04
C LYS A 581 37.23 9.99 -21.10
N ASP A 582 37.97 8.92 -21.31
CA ASP A 582 37.68 7.88 -22.29
C ASP A 582 36.32 7.17 -22.00
N VAL A 583 36.06 6.89 -20.74
CA VAL A 583 34.76 6.31 -20.34
C VAL A 583 33.60 7.27 -20.60
N LYS A 584 33.77 8.57 -20.34
CA LYS A 584 32.76 9.61 -20.64
C LYS A 584 32.49 9.69 -22.15
N GLU A 585 33.52 9.79 -22.97
CA GLU A 585 33.44 9.94 -24.44
C GLU A 585 32.80 8.69 -25.09
N LYS A 586 33.16 7.48 -24.63
CA LYS A 586 32.56 6.25 -25.12
C LYS A 586 31.03 6.19 -24.87
N TYR A 587 30.58 6.60 -23.70
CA TYR A 587 29.17 6.61 -23.41
C TYR A 587 28.40 7.69 -24.18
N GLU A 588 29.01 8.87 -24.34
CA GLU A 588 28.48 9.95 -25.17
C GLU A 588 28.23 9.51 -26.62
N LYS A 589 29.19 8.80 -27.21
CA LYS A 589 29.06 8.26 -28.56
C LYS A 589 27.90 7.28 -28.67
N ILE A 590 27.71 6.39 -27.68
CA ILE A 590 26.58 5.46 -27.64
C ILE A 590 25.24 6.23 -27.62
N CYS A 591 25.15 7.31 -26.84
CA CYS A 591 23.95 8.14 -26.78
C CYS A 591 23.67 8.87 -28.11
N GLU A 592 24.70 9.43 -28.78
CA GLU A 592 24.52 10.12 -30.07
C GLU A 592 24.10 9.13 -31.17
N GLU A 593 24.68 7.94 -31.22
CA GLU A 593 24.27 6.90 -32.17
C GLU A 593 22.80 6.50 -31.94
N ALA A 594 22.40 6.28 -30.69
CA ALA A 594 21.02 5.94 -30.34
C ALA A 594 20.03 7.09 -30.68
N TYR A 595 20.46 8.34 -30.48
CA TYR A 595 19.65 9.52 -30.83
C TYR A 595 19.44 9.63 -32.34
N THR A 596 20.48 9.36 -33.12
CA THR A 596 20.41 9.37 -34.58
C THR A 596 19.42 8.31 -35.08
N ASN A 597 19.50 7.10 -34.51
CA ASN A 597 18.56 6.02 -34.83
C ASN A 597 17.11 6.36 -34.44
N ALA A 598 16.91 6.95 -33.23
CA ALA A 598 15.59 7.35 -32.77
C ALA A 598 14.86 8.36 -33.69
N ARG A 599 15.64 9.22 -34.38
CA ARG A 599 15.07 10.19 -35.33
C ARG A 599 14.56 9.55 -36.63
N GLN A 600 14.87 8.31 -36.90
CA GLN A 600 14.41 7.58 -38.08
C GLN A 600 13.10 6.82 -37.80
N GLU A 601 12.72 6.68 -36.56
CA GLU A 601 11.46 6.04 -36.16
C GLU A 601 10.26 6.91 -36.51
N THR A 602 9.20 6.31 -37.01
CA THR A 602 7.97 7.00 -37.44
C THR A 602 6.79 6.77 -36.51
N HIS A 603 6.82 5.72 -35.70
CA HIS A 603 5.76 5.34 -34.77
C HIS A 603 6.35 4.83 -33.47
N ILE A 604 5.58 4.96 -32.40
CA ILE A 604 5.91 4.39 -31.10
C ILE A 604 5.10 3.11 -30.92
N LYS A 605 5.76 2.02 -30.52
CA LYS A 605 5.12 0.79 -30.10
C LYS A 605 5.14 0.71 -28.56
N TYR A 606 4.01 0.93 -27.92
CA TYR A 606 3.93 0.81 -26.45
C TYR A 606 4.16 -0.61 -25.98
N LYS A 607 3.80 -1.62 -26.77
CA LYS A 607 4.07 -3.02 -26.49
C LYS A 607 5.55 -3.30 -26.22
N ASP A 608 6.46 -2.61 -26.91
CA ASP A 608 7.91 -2.75 -26.68
C ASP A 608 8.37 -2.22 -25.31
N TRP A 609 7.55 -1.35 -24.69
CA TRP A 609 7.81 -0.82 -23.34
C TRP A 609 7.23 -1.69 -22.25
N LEU A 610 6.13 -2.35 -22.54
CA LEU A 610 5.23 -2.95 -21.60
C LEU A 610 5.15 -4.47 -21.80
N ASP A 611 6.23 -5.08 -22.36
CA ASP A 611 6.27 -6.54 -22.55
C ASP A 611 5.80 -7.25 -21.27
N SER A 612 4.90 -8.21 -21.48
CA SER A 612 4.14 -8.85 -20.42
C SER A 612 4.64 -10.27 -20.24
N PRO A 613 4.64 -10.81 -19.01
CA PRO A 613 4.81 -12.24 -18.80
C PRO A 613 3.72 -13.07 -19.50
N TRP A 614 2.70 -12.43 -20.07
CA TRP A 614 1.63 -13.07 -20.84
C TRP A 614 1.92 -13.16 -22.35
N SER A 615 3.09 -12.75 -22.80
CA SER A 615 3.43 -12.81 -24.23
C SER A 615 3.22 -14.21 -24.76
N GLY A 616 2.44 -14.35 -25.85
CA GLY A 616 2.06 -15.62 -26.43
C GLY A 616 0.94 -16.41 -25.73
N PHE A 617 0.46 -16.00 -24.55
CA PHE A 617 -0.56 -16.79 -23.82
C PHE A 617 -1.90 -16.89 -24.56
N PHE A 618 -2.29 -15.84 -25.24
CA PHE A 618 -3.52 -15.80 -26.05
C PHE A 618 -3.25 -16.03 -27.56
N GLU A 619 -2.00 -16.31 -27.92
CA GLU A 619 -1.64 -16.51 -29.33
C GLU A 619 -2.37 -17.73 -29.91
N GLY A 620 -2.97 -17.56 -31.07
CA GLY A 620 -3.76 -18.59 -31.73
C GLY A 620 -5.19 -18.78 -31.20
N LYS A 621 -5.60 -18.05 -30.16
CA LYS A 621 -6.99 -18.00 -29.70
C LYS A 621 -7.77 -16.96 -30.47
N ASP A 622 -9.00 -17.27 -30.88
CA ASP A 622 -9.92 -16.31 -31.48
C ASP A 622 -10.38 -15.33 -30.37
N PRO A 623 -10.10 -14.02 -30.47
CA PRO A 623 -10.43 -13.05 -29.43
C PRO A 623 -11.93 -12.80 -29.29
N LEU A 624 -12.76 -13.32 -30.19
CA LEU A 624 -14.21 -13.10 -30.17
C LEU A 624 -15.02 -14.37 -29.87
N LYS A 625 -14.36 -15.49 -29.55
CA LYS A 625 -15.04 -16.77 -29.28
C LYS A 625 -14.90 -17.18 -27.82
N VAL A 626 -16.03 -17.41 -27.18
CA VAL A 626 -16.13 -17.92 -25.79
C VAL A 626 -17.02 -19.16 -25.79
N SER A 627 -16.54 -20.24 -25.15
CA SER A 627 -17.30 -21.45 -24.95
C SER A 627 -18.30 -21.30 -23.80
N PRO A 628 -19.41 -22.08 -23.81
CA PRO A 628 -20.30 -22.21 -22.65
C PRO A 628 -19.51 -22.52 -21.37
N THR A 629 -19.99 -22.06 -20.23
CA THR A 629 -19.32 -22.16 -18.94
C THR A 629 -19.92 -23.19 -18.00
N GLY A 630 -21.00 -23.85 -18.41
CA GLY A 630 -21.57 -25.01 -17.71
C GLY A 630 -20.61 -26.21 -17.70
N ILE A 631 -20.82 -27.08 -16.75
CA ILE A 631 -19.96 -28.28 -16.55
C ILE A 631 -20.80 -29.53 -16.35
N LYS A 632 -20.16 -30.70 -16.44
CA LYS A 632 -20.82 -31.98 -16.21
C LYS A 632 -21.43 -32.04 -14.82
N GLU A 633 -22.66 -32.56 -14.71
CA GLU A 633 -23.37 -32.71 -13.46
C GLU A 633 -22.59 -33.53 -12.42
N ASP A 634 -21.92 -34.62 -12.85
CA ASP A 634 -21.07 -35.44 -11.99
C ASP A 634 -19.98 -34.62 -11.31
N THR A 635 -19.45 -33.61 -12.02
CA THR A 635 -18.44 -32.70 -11.48
C THR A 635 -19.06 -31.76 -10.41
N LEU A 636 -20.25 -31.20 -10.67
CA LEU A 636 -20.99 -30.39 -9.68
C LEU A 636 -21.27 -31.20 -8.41
N VAL A 637 -21.79 -32.44 -8.57
CA VAL A 637 -22.11 -33.35 -7.46
C VAL A 637 -20.84 -33.68 -6.65
N HIS A 638 -19.75 -34.03 -7.35
CA HIS A 638 -18.49 -34.37 -6.69
C HIS A 638 -17.94 -33.21 -5.85
N ILE A 639 -17.83 -32.02 -6.44
CA ILE A 639 -17.33 -30.83 -5.74
C ILE A 639 -18.25 -30.50 -4.56
N GLY A 640 -19.56 -30.45 -4.81
CA GLY A 640 -20.54 -30.15 -3.78
C GLY A 640 -20.46 -31.10 -2.59
N LYS A 641 -20.40 -32.42 -2.84
CA LYS A 641 -20.28 -33.44 -1.79
C LYS A 641 -18.98 -33.30 -1.02
N LYS A 642 -17.83 -33.12 -1.68
CA LYS A 642 -16.54 -32.91 -1.03
C LYS A 642 -16.52 -31.66 -0.17
N PHE A 643 -17.04 -30.55 -0.68
CA PHE A 643 -17.12 -29.28 0.03
C PHE A 643 -18.09 -29.32 1.24
N SER A 644 -19.12 -30.15 1.17
CA SER A 644 -20.14 -30.31 2.20
C SER A 644 -19.88 -31.49 3.16
N SER A 645 -18.72 -32.15 3.02
CA SER A 645 -18.34 -33.26 3.89
C SER A 645 -17.41 -32.79 5.02
N PRO A 646 -17.47 -33.42 6.20
CA PRO A 646 -16.48 -33.20 7.23
C PRO A 646 -15.11 -33.68 6.77
N PRO A 647 -14.00 -33.27 7.46
CA PRO A 647 -12.67 -33.76 7.17
C PRO A 647 -12.62 -35.30 7.17
N PRO A 648 -11.77 -35.95 6.35
CA PRO A 648 -11.66 -37.42 6.27
C PRO A 648 -11.36 -38.10 7.61
N ASN A 649 -10.67 -37.44 8.53
CA ASN A 649 -10.35 -37.87 9.90
C ASN A 649 -11.31 -37.29 10.93
N ALA A 650 -12.60 -37.23 10.65
CA ALA A 650 -13.62 -36.60 11.48
C ALA A 650 -13.66 -37.12 12.95
N ALA A 651 -13.15 -38.32 13.21
CA ALA A 651 -13.00 -38.84 14.57
C ALA A 651 -11.93 -38.08 15.39
N GLU A 652 -10.92 -37.53 14.72
CA GLU A 652 -9.81 -36.76 15.33
C GLU A 652 -9.98 -35.26 15.13
N PHE A 653 -10.61 -34.81 14.04
CA PHE A 653 -10.82 -33.41 13.72
C PHE A 653 -12.24 -32.96 14.10
N VAL A 654 -12.38 -32.42 15.29
CA VAL A 654 -13.68 -32.00 15.84
C VAL A 654 -14.07 -30.63 15.26
N ILE A 655 -15.20 -30.55 14.55
CA ILE A 655 -15.79 -29.29 14.05
C ILE A 655 -16.92 -28.80 14.95
N HIS A 656 -17.27 -27.51 14.82
CA HIS A 656 -18.36 -26.92 15.59
C HIS A 656 -19.73 -27.48 15.14
N LYS A 657 -20.61 -27.83 16.08
CA LYS A 657 -21.98 -28.37 15.81
C LYS A 657 -22.84 -27.52 14.86
N GLY A 658 -22.64 -26.20 14.86
CA GLY A 658 -23.28 -25.28 13.91
C GLY A 658 -22.79 -25.52 12.48
N ILE A 659 -21.52 -25.79 12.29
CA ILE A 659 -20.92 -26.12 10.99
C ILE A 659 -21.43 -27.49 10.50
N GLU A 660 -21.53 -28.50 11.37
CA GLU A 660 -22.11 -29.80 11.00
C GLU A 660 -23.51 -29.66 10.41
N ARG A 661 -24.38 -28.79 11.00
CA ARG A 661 -25.73 -28.51 10.49
C ARG A 661 -25.66 -27.83 9.11
N ILE A 662 -24.75 -26.90 8.90
CA ILE A 662 -24.56 -26.22 7.61
C ILE A 662 -24.10 -27.22 6.55
N LEU A 663 -23.13 -28.08 6.85
CA LEU A 663 -22.66 -29.10 5.92
C LEU A 663 -23.75 -30.10 5.55
N LYS A 664 -24.56 -30.51 6.53
CA LYS A 664 -25.73 -31.36 6.30
C LYS A 664 -26.76 -30.69 5.40
N ALA A 665 -27.12 -29.44 5.66
CA ALA A 665 -28.08 -28.71 4.84
C ALA A 665 -27.57 -28.52 3.39
N ARG A 666 -26.28 -28.34 3.19
CA ARG A 666 -25.67 -28.31 1.85
C ARG A 666 -25.74 -29.65 1.15
N MET A 667 -25.53 -30.75 1.87
CA MET A 667 -25.68 -32.10 1.31
C MET A 667 -27.12 -32.33 0.83
N GLU A 668 -28.11 -31.95 1.61
CA GLU A 668 -29.54 -32.01 1.24
C GLU A 668 -29.86 -31.15 0.00
N MET A 669 -29.22 -29.98 -0.13
CA MET A 669 -29.34 -29.15 -1.34
C MET A 669 -28.79 -29.86 -2.58
N ILE A 670 -27.64 -30.51 -2.45
CA ILE A 670 -27.01 -31.24 -3.55
C ILE A 670 -27.87 -32.42 -3.99
N GLU A 671 -28.43 -33.21 -3.05
CA GLU A 671 -29.35 -34.29 -3.31
C GLU A 671 -30.62 -33.83 -4.02
N SER A 672 -31.10 -32.65 -3.70
CA SER A 672 -32.27 -32.03 -4.35
C SER A 672 -31.91 -31.24 -5.62
N ARG A 673 -30.65 -31.33 -6.10
CA ARG A 673 -30.11 -30.65 -7.31
C ARG A 673 -30.29 -29.13 -7.23
N GLN A 674 -30.14 -28.57 -6.04
CA GLN A 674 -30.23 -27.13 -5.79
C GLN A 674 -28.89 -26.60 -5.24
N VAL A 675 -28.62 -25.32 -5.49
CA VAL A 675 -27.48 -24.61 -4.93
C VAL A 675 -27.91 -23.26 -4.36
N ASP A 676 -27.32 -22.89 -3.26
CA ASP A 676 -27.30 -21.53 -2.75
C ASP A 676 -26.04 -20.79 -3.26
N TRP A 677 -25.84 -19.57 -2.79
CA TRP A 677 -24.69 -18.74 -3.21
C TRP A 677 -23.35 -19.36 -2.88
N ALA A 678 -23.21 -19.91 -1.67
CA ALA A 678 -21.96 -20.51 -1.20
C ALA A 678 -21.61 -21.80 -1.96
N LEU A 679 -22.60 -22.63 -2.27
CA LEU A 679 -22.41 -23.84 -3.10
C LEU A 679 -22.06 -23.45 -4.54
N GLY A 680 -22.75 -22.47 -5.12
CA GLY A 680 -22.47 -21.98 -6.47
C GLY A 680 -21.05 -21.46 -6.60
N GLU A 681 -20.56 -20.68 -5.61
CA GLU A 681 -19.19 -20.21 -5.54
C GLU A 681 -18.17 -21.37 -5.44
N ALA A 682 -18.39 -22.27 -4.49
CA ALA A 682 -17.51 -23.42 -4.28
C ALA A 682 -17.43 -24.34 -5.53
N MET A 683 -18.56 -24.51 -6.25
CA MET A 683 -18.62 -25.27 -7.49
C MET A 683 -17.89 -24.56 -8.64
N ALA A 684 -17.99 -23.23 -8.74
CA ALA A 684 -17.22 -22.44 -9.70
C ALA A 684 -15.71 -22.60 -9.45
N PHE A 685 -15.28 -22.37 -8.22
CA PHE A 685 -13.89 -22.48 -7.83
C PHE A 685 -13.34 -23.92 -8.03
N GLY A 686 -14.06 -24.92 -7.50
CA GLY A 686 -13.67 -26.31 -7.59
C GLY A 686 -13.55 -26.84 -9.03
N SER A 687 -14.42 -26.38 -9.93
CA SER A 687 -14.35 -26.74 -11.34
C SER A 687 -13.13 -26.13 -12.05
N LEU A 688 -12.81 -24.87 -11.73
CA LEU A 688 -11.60 -24.22 -12.25
C LEU A 688 -10.33 -24.88 -11.72
N LEU A 689 -10.30 -25.27 -10.45
CA LEU A 689 -9.19 -26.03 -9.86
C LEU A 689 -8.96 -27.35 -10.61
N LYS A 690 -10.04 -28.07 -10.93
CA LYS A 690 -9.99 -29.31 -11.74
C LYS A 690 -9.43 -29.06 -13.14
N GLU A 691 -9.71 -27.91 -13.73
CA GLU A 691 -9.24 -27.49 -15.05
C GLU A 691 -7.78 -26.97 -15.03
N GLY A 692 -7.09 -27.05 -13.90
CA GLY A 692 -5.70 -26.58 -13.75
C GLY A 692 -5.58 -25.07 -13.54
N ILE A 693 -6.66 -24.38 -13.19
CA ILE A 693 -6.70 -22.94 -12.92
C ILE A 693 -6.50 -22.69 -11.44
N HIS A 694 -5.46 -21.96 -11.08
CA HIS A 694 -5.28 -21.50 -9.70
C HIS A 694 -6.40 -20.54 -9.32
N VAL A 695 -7.01 -20.75 -8.16
CA VAL A 695 -8.01 -19.84 -7.59
C VAL A 695 -7.46 -19.23 -6.30
N ARG A 696 -7.41 -17.91 -6.24
CA ARG A 696 -7.02 -17.13 -5.08
C ARG A 696 -8.16 -16.21 -4.66
N LEU A 697 -8.57 -16.31 -3.39
CA LEU A 697 -9.56 -15.46 -2.76
C LEU A 697 -8.93 -14.82 -1.53
N SER A 698 -8.87 -13.50 -1.50
CA SER A 698 -8.42 -12.72 -0.34
C SER A 698 -9.39 -11.62 0.03
N GLY A 699 -9.27 -11.12 1.24
CA GLY A 699 -10.08 -10.05 1.81
C GLY A 699 -10.27 -10.25 3.31
N GLN A 700 -10.93 -9.31 3.95
CA GLN A 700 -11.19 -9.38 5.38
C GLN A 700 -12.27 -10.45 5.66
N ASP A 701 -11.96 -11.40 6.55
CA ASP A 701 -12.86 -12.49 6.99
C ASP A 701 -13.37 -13.43 5.88
N VAL A 702 -12.69 -13.52 4.75
CA VAL A 702 -13.13 -14.30 3.58
C VAL A 702 -13.11 -15.81 3.78
N GLU A 703 -12.29 -16.34 4.68
CA GLU A 703 -12.25 -17.78 4.98
C GLU A 703 -13.59 -18.32 5.46
N ARG A 704 -14.30 -17.54 6.28
CA ARG A 704 -15.66 -17.82 6.73
C ARG A 704 -16.72 -17.11 5.89
N GLY A 705 -16.38 -15.95 5.36
CA GLY A 705 -17.26 -14.92 4.80
C GLY A 705 -17.78 -13.99 5.88
N THR A 706 -17.81 -12.67 5.63
CA THR A 706 -18.31 -11.65 6.56
C THR A 706 -19.70 -12.00 7.09
N PHE A 707 -20.56 -12.51 6.21
CA PHE A 707 -21.95 -12.90 6.55
C PHE A 707 -22.09 -14.36 7.01
N SER A 708 -20.97 -15.04 7.36
CA SER A 708 -20.95 -16.43 7.83
C SER A 708 -21.63 -17.42 6.86
N HIS A 709 -21.41 -17.24 5.56
CA HIS A 709 -22.02 -18.04 4.49
C HIS A 709 -21.04 -19.02 3.84
N ARG A 710 -19.76 -18.65 3.70
CA ARG A 710 -18.75 -19.35 2.89
C ARG A 710 -18.18 -20.61 3.56
N HIS A 711 -17.49 -20.46 4.66
CA HIS A 711 -16.86 -21.57 5.41
C HIS A 711 -15.91 -22.42 4.56
N HIS A 712 -14.96 -21.80 3.87
CA HIS A 712 -13.93 -22.48 3.10
C HIS A 712 -12.79 -23.03 3.96
N VAL A 713 -12.69 -22.56 5.21
CA VAL A 713 -11.75 -23.06 6.22
C VAL A 713 -12.55 -23.55 7.43
N LEU A 714 -12.35 -24.82 7.78
CA LEU A 714 -12.92 -25.42 8.97
C LEU A 714 -11.87 -25.45 10.08
N HIS A 715 -12.24 -25.04 11.29
CA HIS A 715 -11.34 -24.96 12.43
C HIS A 715 -11.59 -26.08 13.42
N HIS A 716 -10.52 -26.70 13.88
CA HIS A 716 -10.57 -27.72 14.94
C HIS A 716 -10.96 -27.09 16.27
N GLN A 717 -11.92 -27.67 17.00
CA GLN A 717 -12.48 -27.03 18.19
C GLN A 717 -11.62 -27.16 19.45
N THR A 718 -10.61 -28.04 19.46
CA THR A 718 -9.78 -28.32 20.64
C THR A 718 -8.28 -28.26 20.35
N VAL A 719 -7.87 -28.10 19.09
CA VAL A 719 -6.47 -27.95 18.69
C VAL A 719 -6.28 -26.60 18.02
N ASP A 720 -5.47 -25.76 18.64
CA ASP A 720 -5.21 -24.40 18.15
C ASP A 720 -4.56 -24.41 16.75
N LYS A 721 -5.04 -23.52 15.89
CA LYS A 721 -4.55 -23.32 14.50
C LYS A 721 -4.67 -24.54 13.56
N ALA A 722 -5.26 -25.65 14.02
CA ALA A 722 -5.53 -26.77 13.13
C ALA A 722 -6.75 -26.47 12.25
N THR A 723 -6.54 -26.44 10.94
CA THR A 723 -7.55 -26.11 9.94
C THR A 723 -7.65 -27.16 8.85
N TYR A 724 -8.82 -27.23 8.21
CA TYR A 724 -9.06 -28.04 7.03
C TYR A 724 -9.73 -27.20 5.95
N ARG A 725 -9.19 -27.25 4.73
CA ARG A 725 -9.68 -26.48 3.56
C ARG A 725 -10.25 -27.47 2.54
N PRO A 726 -11.57 -27.73 2.49
CA PRO A 726 -12.16 -28.76 1.62
C PRO A 726 -11.78 -28.63 0.14
N LEU A 727 -11.75 -27.41 -0.39
CA LEU A 727 -11.42 -27.14 -1.79
C LEU A 727 -9.97 -27.47 -2.18
N CYS A 728 -9.07 -27.65 -1.21
CA CYS A 728 -7.70 -28.11 -1.48
C CYS A 728 -7.60 -29.61 -1.75
N TYR A 729 -8.66 -30.38 -1.54
CA TYR A 729 -8.65 -31.85 -1.56
C TYR A 729 -9.76 -32.42 -2.41
N LEU A 730 -10.15 -31.74 -3.50
CA LEU A 730 -11.20 -32.22 -4.41
C LEU A 730 -10.65 -33.33 -5.32
N TYR A 731 -9.50 -33.11 -5.93
CA TYR A 731 -8.83 -34.01 -6.88
C TYR A 731 -7.32 -34.09 -6.60
N PRO A 732 -6.67 -35.24 -6.88
CA PRO A 732 -5.23 -35.38 -6.61
C PRO A 732 -4.33 -34.45 -7.43
N ASP A 733 -4.77 -34.11 -8.65
CA ASP A 733 -4.03 -33.36 -9.68
C ASP A 733 -4.59 -31.95 -9.95
N GLN A 734 -5.43 -31.45 -9.05
CA GLN A 734 -6.00 -30.11 -9.20
C GLN A 734 -4.95 -29.00 -9.02
N ALA A 735 -5.27 -27.83 -9.55
CA ALA A 735 -4.52 -26.61 -9.26
C ALA A 735 -4.63 -26.18 -7.79
N PRO A 736 -3.71 -25.36 -7.27
CA PRO A 736 -3.77 -24.85 -5.91
C PRO A 736 -5.00 -23.97 -5.65
N TYR A 737 -5.60 -24.12 -4.48
CA TYR A 737 -6.59 -23.21 -3.93
C TYR A 737 -6.00 -22.38 -2.78
N THR A 738 -6.08 -21.07 -2.88
CA THR A 738 -5.64 -20.14 -1.82
C THR A 738 -6.83 -19.34 -1.34
N VAL A 739 -7.12 -19.40 -0.05
CA VAL A 739 -8.07 -18.52 0.63
C VAL A 739 -7.40 -17.96 1.87
N CYS A 740 -7.40 -16.65 2.03
CA CYS A 740 -6.72 -16.00 3.15
C CYS A 740 -7.43 -14.75 3.63
N ASN A 741 -7.54 -14.62 4.95
CA ASN A 741 -7.96 -13.38 5.59
C ASN A 741 -6.84 -12.35 5.44
N SER A 742 -7.16 -11.21 4.87
CA SER A 742 -6.21 -10.13 4.63
C SER A 742 -6.03 -9.22 5.85
N SER A 743 -5.00 -8.36 5.78
CA SER A 743 -4.90 -7.19 6.65
C SER A 743 -6.08 -6.22 6.42
N LEU A 744 -6.25 -5.23 7.31
CA LEU A 744 -7.36 -4.28 7.26
C LEU A 744 -7.16 -3.13 6.26
N SER A 745 -6.10 -3.17 5.44
CA SER A 745 -5.84 -2.17 4.42
C SER A 745 -6.41 -2.59 3.06
N GLU A 746 -7.50 -1.99 2.63
CA GLU A 746 -8.06 -2.23 1.29
C GLU A 746 -7.10 -1.74 0.20
N PHE A 747 -6.39 -0.63 0.43
CA PHE A 747 -5.42 -0.09 -0.51
C PHE A 747 -4.27 -1.08 -0.80
N GLY A 748 -3.59 -1.54 0.24
CA GLY A 748 -2.46 -2.46 0.11
C GLY A 748 -2.88 -3.82 -0.41
N VAL A 749 -3.98 -4.36 0.10
CA VAL A 749 -4.48 -5.69 -0.29
C VAL A 749 -4.99 -5.71 -1.73
N LEU A 750 -5.79 -4.73 -2.13
CA LEU A 750 -6.26 -4.65 -3.53
C LEU A 750 -5.10 -4.40 -4.49
N GLY A 751 -4.13 -3.58 -4.10
CA GLY A 751 -2.90 -3.37 -4.87
C GLY A 751 -2.08 -4.65 -5.02
N PHE A 752 -1.96 -5.45 -3.96
CA PHE A 752 -1.30 -6.76 -4.00
C PHE A 752 -2.02 -7.74 -4.94
N GLU A 753 -3.33 -7.89 -4.79
CA GLU A 753 -4.11 -8.83 -5.62
C GLU A 753 -4.14 -8.41 -7.10
N LEU A 754 -4.14 -7.10 -7.38
CA LEU A 754 -3.96 -6.61 -8.73
C LEU A 754 -2.60 -7.06 -9.30
N GLY A 755 -1.51 -6.83 -8.56
CA GLY A 755 -0.18 -7.29 -8.95
C GLY A 755 -0.11 -8.81 -9.16
N TYR A 756 -0.75 -9.58 -8.25
CA TYR A 756 -0.86 -11.03 -8.37
C TYR A 756 -1.58 -11.45 -9.66
N SER A 757 -2.71 -10.82 -9.99
CA SER A 757 -3.49 -11.10 -11.20
C SER A 757 -2.71 -10.81 -12.49
N MET A 758 -1.77 -9.84 -12.45
CA MET A 758 -0.95 -9.48 -13.60
C MET A 758 0.23 -10.41 -13.85
N THR A 759 0.58 -11.28 -12.91
CA THR A 759 1.69 -12.23 -13.07
C THR A 759 1.28 -13.52 -13.76
N ASN A 760 0.01 -13.94 -13.61
CA ASN A 760 -0.48 -15.19 -14.17
C ASN A 760 -1.87 -15.02 -14.78
N PRO A 761 -2.02 -15.04 -16.12
CA PRO A 761 -3.32 -14.95 -16.79
C PRO A 761 -4.19 -16.18 -16.53
N ASN A 762 -3.59 -17.32 -16.12
CA ASN A 762 -4.28 -18.57 -15.84
C ASN A 762 -4.60 -18.73 -14.33
N ALA A 763 -4.97 -17.64 -13.68
CA ALA A 763 -5.42 -17.64 -12.30
C ALA A 763 -6.68 -16.79 -12.14
N LEU A 764 -7.65 -17.28 -11.37
CA LEU A 764 -8.79 -16.50 -10.91
C LEU A 764 -8.40 -15.85 -9.58
N VAL A 765 -8.19 -14.53 -9.60
CA VAL A 765 -7.81 -13.74 -8.43
C VAL A 765 -8.99 -12.90 -8.01
N CYS A 766 -9.51 -13.16 -6.80
CA CYS A 766 -10.66 -12.46 -6.23
C CYS A 766 -10.24 -11.69 -4.98
N TRP A 767 -10.58 -10.42 -4.92
CA TRP A 767 -10.56 -9.62 -3.71
C TRP A 767 -12.00 -9.32 -3.26
N GLU A 768 -12.34 -9.65 -2.01
CA GLU A 768 -13.65 -9.33 -1.43
C GLU A 768 -13.50 -8.21 -0.40
N ALA A 769 -14.19 -7.11 -0.59
CA ALA A 769 -14.37 -6.10 0.44
C ALA A 769 -15.24 -6.65 1.56
N GLN A 770 -14.97 -6.32 2.83
CA GLN A 770 -15.80 -6.75 3.96
C GLN A 770 -17.25 -6.25 3.82
N PHE A 771 -17.39 -4.99 3.44
CA PHE A 771 -18.57 -4.37 2.85
C PHE A 771 -18.13 -3.62 1.61
N GLY A 772 -18.95 -3.62 0.57
CA GLY A 772 -18.57 -2.97 -0.70
C GLY A 772 -18.27 -1.47 -0.56
N ASP A 773 -18.88 -0.80 0.41
CA ASP A 773 -18.63 0.62 0.74
C ASP A 773 -17.13 0.89 1.05
N PHE A 774 -16.41 -0.09 1.64
CA PHE A 774 -15.00 0.05 2.03
C PHE A 774 -14.04 0.07 0.85
N ASN A 775 -14.50 -0.17 -0.38
CA ASN A 775 -13.67 0.01 -1.58
C ASN A 775 -13.12 1.43 -1.72
N ASN A 776 -13.74 2.42 -1.07
CA ASN A 776 -13.36 3.82 -1.16
C ASN A 776 -11.97 4.12 -0.59
N THR A 777 -11.46 3.31 0.35
CA THR A 777 -10.09 3.46 0.85
C THR A 777 -9.05 2.97 -0.15
N ALA A 778 -9.45 2.14 -1.12
CA ALA A 778 -8.61 1.70 -2.25
C ALA A 778 -8.88 2.48 -3.54
N GLN A 779 -9.56 3.62 -3.49
CA GLN A 779 -10.03 4.33 -4.69
C GLN A 779 -8.89 4.70 -5.65
N CYS A 780 -7.71 5.04 -5.13
CA CYS A 780 -6.54 5.32 -5.98
C CYS A 780 -6.12 4.09 -6.81
N ILE A 781 -6.12 2.89 -6.23
CA ILE A 781 -5.83 1.64 -6.95
C ILE A 781 -6.90 1.39 -8.01
N ILE A 782 -8.17 1.60 -7.68
CA ILE A 782 -9.30 1.43 -8.61
C ILE A 782 -9.16 2.39 -9.79
N ASP A 783 -8.99 3.69 -9.55
CA ASP A 783 -9.00 4.72 -10.57
C ASP A 783 -7.74 4.70 -11.44
N GLN A 784 -6.57 4.54 -10.81
CA GLN A 784 -5.30 4.74 -11.50
C GLN A 784 -4.72 3.48 -12.14
N PHE A 785 -5.09 2.31 -11.64
CA PHE A 785 -4.55 1.04 -12.11
C PHE A 785 -5.64 0.14 -12.73
N ILE A 786 -6.72 -0.15 -12.01
CA ILE A 786 -7.71 -1.15 -12.45
C ILE A 786 -8.53 -0.62 -13.63
N SER A 787 -9.10 0.58 -13.51
CA SER A 787 -9.98 1.15 -14.54
C SER A 787 -9.25 1.57 -15.81
N SER A 788 -8.02 2.06 -15.67
CA SER A 788 -7.28 2.75 -16.74
C SER A 788 -5.98 2.06 -17.18
N GLY A 789 -5.56 0.99 -16.49
CA GLY A 789 -4.26 0.34 -16.72
C GLY A 789 -4.09 -0.20 -18.15
N GLN A 790 -5.14 -0.73 -18.77
CA GLN A 790 -5.08 -1.20 -20.15
C GLN A 790 -4.91 -0.05 -21.14
N ALA A 791 -5.65 1.03 -20.97
CA ALA A 791 -5.56 2.19 -21.86
C ALA A 791 -4.20 2.91 -21.74
N LYS A 792 -3.72 3.13 -20.51
CA LYS A 792 -2.46 3.83 -20.25
C LYS A 792 -1.23 2.99 -20.56
N TRP A 793 -1.25 1.70 -20.21
CA TRP A 793 -0.04 0.87 -20.13
C TRP A 793 -0.16 -0.46 -20.90
N VAL A 794 -1.26 -0.66 -21.62
CA VAL A 794 -1.57 -1.92 -22.34
C VAL A 794 -1.51 -3.13 -21.38
N ARG A 795 -1.80 -2.92 -20.07
CA ARG A 795 -1.77 -3.97 -19.04
C ARG A 795 -3.18 -4.52 -18.82
N GLN A 796 -3.35 -5.79 -19.12
CA GLN A 796 -4.56 -6.52 -18.78
C GLN A 796 -4.48 -7.07 -17.36
N SER A 797 -5.63 -7.15 -16.70
CA SER A 797 -5.81 -7.81 -15.40
C SER A 797 -7.13 -8.55 -15.39
N GLY A 798 -7.12 -9.76 -14.88
CA GLY A 798 -8.31 -10.57 -14.66
C GLY A 798 -8.85 -10.48 -13.23
N ILE A 799 -8.48 -9.45 -12.48
CA ILE A 799 -8.91 -9.30 -11.08
C ILE A 799 -10.44 -9.25 -10.97
N VAL A 800 -10.96 -9.94 -9.97
CA VAL A 800 -12.38 -9.92 -9.60
C VAL A 800 -12.54 -9.16 -8.29
N MET A 801 -13.37 -8.13 -8.28
CA MET A 801 -13.74 -7.40 -7.07
C MET A 801 -15.14 -7.86 -6.63
N LEU A 802 -15.23 -8.46 -5.45
CA LEU A 802 -16.49 -8.87 -4.82
C LEU A 802 -16.92 -7.82 -3.81
N LEU A 803 -17.99 -7.09 -4.11
CA LEU A 803 -18.41 -5.92 -3.36
C LEU A 803 -19.81 -6.13 -2.77
N PRO A 804 -19.95 -6.52 -1.48
CA PRO A 804 -21.24 -6.65 -0.83
C PRO A 804 -22.05 -5.34 -0.90
N HIS A 805 -23.23 -5.39 -1.55
CA HIS A 805 -24.06 -4.25 -1.88
C HIS A 805 -25.54 -4.55 -1.64
N GLY A 806 -26.30 -3.56 -1.22
CA GLY A 806 -27.76 -3.62 -1.00
C GLY A 806 -28.18 -2.78 0.20
N LEU A 807 -29.32 -2.09 0.07
CA LEU A 807 -29.94 -1.24 1.09
C LEU A 807 -30.79 -2.08 2.03
N GLU A 808 -30.20 -2.68 3.06
CA GLU A 808 -30.82 -3.65 3.95
C GLU A 808 -30.89 -3.20 5.42
N GLY A 809 -30.82 -1.89 5.67
CA GLY A 809 -30.94 -1.32 7.01
C GLY A 809 -29.68 -1.44 7.88
N MET A 810 -28.52 -1.74 7.30
CA MET A 810 -27.27 -1.94 8.03
C MET A 810 -26.47 -0.63 8.26
N GLY A 811 -27.05 0.53 7.94
CA GLY A 811 -26.38 1.84 8.05
C GLY A 811 -25.73 2.32 6.75
N PRO A 812 -25.30 3.60 6.70
CA PRO A 812 -24.86 4.23 5.46
C PRO A 812 -23.56 3.61 4.90
N GLU A 813 -22.59 3.30 5.74
CA GLU A 813 -21.29 2.76 5.32
C GLU A 813 -21.27 1.23 5.13
N HIS A 814 -22.43 0.57 5.22
CA HIS A 814 -22.58 -0.89 5.05
C HIS A 814 -23.64 -1.23 3.99
N SER A 815 -24.05 -0.27 3.18
CA SER A 815 -25.17 -0.42 2.26
C SER A 815 -24.76 -0.36 0.79
N SER A 816 -23.95 0.61 0.38
CA SER A 816 -23.64 0.84 -1.02
C SER A 816 -22.17 0.70 -1.35
N ALA A 817 -21.86 -0.16 -2.30
CA ALA A 817 -20.53 -0.21 -2.93
C ALA A 817 -20.29 0.95 -3.91
N ARG A 818 -21.23 1.87 -4.04
CA ARG A 818 -21.21 3.00 -4.97
C ARG A 818 -21.08 2.55 -6.42
N LEU A 819 -22.00 1.71 -6.82
CA LEU A 819 -22.12 1.15 -8.17
C LEU A 819 -22.03 2.24 -9.27
N GLU A 820 -22.65 3.39 -9.04
CA GLU A 820 -22.64 4.56 -9.93
C GLU A 820 -21.24 5.04 -10.29
N ARG A 821 -20.26 4.92 -9.39
CA ARG A 821 -18.86 5.30 -9.63
C ARG A 821 -18.18 4.39 -10.66
N PHE A 822 -18.38 3.10 -10.53
CA PHE A 822 -17.86 2.13 -11.50
C PHE A 822 -18.50 2.31 -12.87
N LEU A 823 -19.79 2.57 -12.92
CA LEU A 823 -20.51 2.80 -14.17
C LEU A 823 -20.10 4.12 -14.85
N GLN A 824 -19.87 5.17 -14.08
CA GLN A 824 -19.38 6.45 -14.61
C GLN A 824 -17.99 6.34 -15.24
N MET A 825 -17.15 5.44 -14.73
CA MET A 825 -15.81 5.20 -15.24
C MET A 825 -15.73 4.11 -16.32
N SER A 826 -16.86 3.56 -16.75
CA SER A 826 -16.92 2.63 -17.87
C SER A 826 -16.66 3.37 -19.21
N ALA A 827 -15.79 2.81 -20.04
CA ALA A 827 -15.25 3.45 -21.24
C ALA A 827 -16.12 3.17 -22.48
N ASP A 828 -17.44 3.35 -22.38
CA ASP A 828 -18.39 3.18 -23.49
C ASP A 828 -19.16 4.47 -23.79
N ASP A 829 -19.59 4.62 -25.03
CA ASP A 829 -20.40 5.75 -25.51
C ASP A 829 -21.89 5.41 -25.36
N PRO A 830 -22.66 6.14 -24.53
CA PRO A 830 -24.09 5.88 -24.36
C PRO A 830 -24.93 6.10 -25.61
N ASP A 831 -24.44 6.92 -26.55
CA ASP A 831 -25.17 7.27 -27.77
C ASP A 831 -24.84 6.34 -28.94
N TYR A 832 -23.97 5.38 -28.76
CA TYR A 832 -23.53 4.43 -29.77
C TYR A 832 -24.06 3.02 -29.51
N PHE A 833 -24.90 2.52 -30.44
CA PHE A 833 -25.30 1.12 -30.46
C PHE A 833 -24.30 0.34 -31.33
N PRO A 834 -23.50 -0.58 -30.73
CA PRO A 834 -22.55 -1.37 -31.53
C PRO A 834 -23.26 -2.23 -32.58
N PRO A 835 -22.63 -2.49 -33.74
CA PRO A 835 -23.23 -3.34 -34.80
C PRO A 835 -23.56 -4.74 -34.27
N GLU A 836 -24.79 -5.20 -34.53
CA GLU A 836 -25.22 -6.56 -34.18
C GLU A 836 -24.44 -7.59 -35.02
N SER A 837 -23.86 -8.58 -34.36
CA SER A 837 -23.15 -9.72 -34.97
C SER A 837 -23.27 -10.94 -34.07
N GLU A 838 -22.86 -12.10 -34.54
CA GLU A 838 -22.82 -13.33 -33.70
C GLU A 838 -21.87 -13.16 -32.52
N GLU A 839 -20.80 -12.39 -32.66
CA GLU A 839 -19.82 -12.10 -31.61
C GLU A 839 -20.15 -10.86 -30.77
N PHE A 840 -21.33 -10.25 -30.96
CA PHE A 840 -21.71 -8.98 -30.32
C PHE A 840 -21.37 -8.94 -28.83
N ALA A 841 -21.78 -9.95 -28.08
CA ALA A 841 -21.58 -10.02 -26.64
C ALA A 841 -20.09 -10.04 -26.24
N VAL A 842 -19.26 -10.79 -26.98
CA VAL A 842 -17.84 -10.93 -26.64
C VAL A 842 -17.07 -9.69 -27.08
N ARG A 843 -17.43 -9.10 -28.21
CA ARG A 843 -16.86 -7.85 -28.71
C ARG A 843 -17.08 -6.71 -27.72
N GLN A 844 -18.28 -6.56 -27.15
CA GLN A 844 -18.54 -5.58 -26.11
C GLN A 844 -17.64 -5.79 -24.88
N LEU A 845 -17.42 -7.03 -24.46
CA LEU A 845 -16.53 -7.36 -23.34
C LEU A 845 -15.06 -7.07 -23.66
N HIS A 846 -14.66 -7.23 -24.92
CA HIS A 846 -13.31 -6.92 -25.36
C HIS A 846 -13.04 -5.40 -25.38
N ASP A 847 -14.01 -4.61 -25.84
CA ASP A 847 -13.83 -3.18 -26.11
C ASP A 847 -13.97 -2.31 -24.83
N ILE A 848 -14.65 -2.81 -23.79
CA ILE A 848 -14.82 -2.11 -22.50
C ILE A 848 -13.55 -2.17 -21.64
N ASN A 849 -13.35 -1.21 -20.74
CA ASN A 849 -12.25 -1.22 -19.79
C ASN A 849 -12.44 -2.22 -18.65
N TRP A 850 -13.63 -2.38 -18.13
CA TRP A 850 -14.02 -3.37 -17.12
C TRP A 850 -15.46 -3.82 -17.26
N ILE A 851 -15.80 -4.92 -16.57
CA ILE A 851 -17.14 -5.52 -16.59
C ILE A 851 -17.79 -5.27 -15.24
N VAL A 852 -19.03 -4.78 -15.24
CA VAL A 852 -19.81 -4.54 -14.01
C VAL A 852 -21.08 -5.37 -14.04
N VAL A 853 -21.26 -6.22 -13.03
CA VAL A 853 -22.41 -7.12 -12.91
C VAL A 853 -23.05 -7.03 -11.50
N ASN A 854 -24.35 -7.29 -11.46
CA ASN A 854 -25.10 -7.41 -10.22
C ASN A 854 -26.00 -8.65 -10.33
N CYS A 855 -25.46 -9.82 -9.99
CA CYS A 855 -26.12 -11.10 -10.17
C CYS A 855 -27.29 -11.26 -9.18
N SER A 856 -28.39 -11.78 -9.68
CA SER A 856 -29.58 -12.10 -8.85
C SER A 856 -29.70 -13.58 -8.50
N THR A 857 -28.90 -14.46 -9.10
CA THR A 857 -28.97 -15.92 -8.87
C THR A 857 -27.61 -16.56 -8.64
N PRO A 858 -27.51 -17.66 -7.85
CA PRO A 858 -26.29 -18.43 -7.66
C PRO A 858 -25.69 -18.98 -8.96
N ALA A 859 -26.54 -19.44 -9.90
CA ALA A 859 -26.07 -19.96 -11.19
C ALA A 859 -25.40 -18.88 -12.03
N ASN A 860 -25.98 -17.67 -12.09
CA ASN A 860 -25.33 -16.56 -12.83
C ASN A 860 -24.00 -16.14 -12.17
N TYR A 861 -23.93 -16.18 -10.84
CA TYR A 861 -22.67 -15.94 -10.13
C TYR A 861 -21.62 -17.04 -10.43
N PHE A 862 -22.03 -18.31 -10.46
CA PHE A 862 -21.16 -19.43 -10.89
C PHE A 862 -20.63 -19.19 -12.31
N HIS A 863 -21.50 -18.83 -13.24
CA HIS A 863 -21.10 -18.63 -14.65
C HIS A 863 -20.20 -17.43 -14.85
N VAL A 864 -20.43 -16.30 -14.18
CA VAL A 864 -19.59 -15.11 -14.36
C VAL A 864 -18.17 -15.33 -13.87
N LEU A 865 -17.99 -16.07 -12.77
CA LEU A 865 -16.66 -16.44 -12.26
C LEU A 865 -15.90 -17.34 -13.25
N ARG A 866 -16.57 -18.33 -13.82
CA ARG A 866 -15.98 -19.20 -14.85
C ARG A 866 -15.72 -18.47 -16.17
N ARG A 867 -16.66 -17.58 -16.58
CA ARG A 867 -16.51 -16.75 -17.77
C ARG A 867 -15.26 -15.88 -17.72
N GLN A 868 -14.88 -15.39 -16.53
CA GLN A 868 -13.69 -14.57 -16.33
C GLN A 868 -12.40 -15.25 -16.82
N ILE A 869 -12.33 -16.56 -16.69
CA ILE A 869 -11.19 -17.38 -17.16
C ILE A 869 -11.40 -17.86 -18.60
N ALA A 870 -12.64 -18.15 -19.01
CA ALA A 870 -12.96 -18.63 -20.35
C ALA A 870 -12.73 -17.58 -21.44
N LEU A 871 -12.75 -16.29 -21.10
CA LEU A 871 -12.50 -15.20 -22.04
C LEU A 871 -11.09 -15.31 -22.67
N PRO A 872 -10.95 -15.08 -23.99
CA PRO A 872 -9.67 -15.09 -24.70
C PRO A 872 -8.82 -13.81 -24.45
N PHE A 873 -9.18 -13.04 -23.46
CA PHE A 873 -8.52 -11.83 -22.96
C PHE A 873 -8.81 -11.69 -21.46
N ARG A 874 -8.20 -10.71 -20.80
CA ARG A 874 -8.47 -10.42 -19.40
C ARG A 874 -8.97 -8.99 -19.22
N LYS A 875 -10.08 -8.83 -18.50
CA LYS A 875 -10.65 -7.55 -18.07
C LYS A 875 -10.96 -7.62 -16.57
N PRO A 876 -10.81 -6.55 -15.81
CA PRO A 876 -11.31 -6.49 -14.44
C PRO A 876 -12.82 -6.76 -14.40
N LEU A 877 -13.25 -7.50 -13.39
CA LEU A 877 -14.66 -7.85 -13.17
C LEU A 877 -15.12 -7.31 -11.81
N ILE A 878 -16.10 -6.45 -11.82
CA ILE A 878 -16.72 -5.84 -10.64
C ILE A 878 -18.04 -6.51 -10.40
N ILE A 879 -18.19 -7.23 -9.29
CA ILE A 879 -19.42 -7.94 -8.92
C ILE A 879 -20.03 -7.28 -7.69
N MET A 880 -21.23 -6.74 -7.83
CA MET A 880 -22.08 -6.38 -6.69
C MET A 880 -22.60 -7.68 -6.10
N THR A 881 -22.05 -8.09 -4.95
CA THR A 881 -22.44 -9.33 -4.27
C THR A 881 -23.56 -9.07 -3.25
N PRO A 882 -24.48 -10.02 -3.07
CA PRO A 882 -25.59 -9.82 -2.16
C PRO A 882 -25.19 -10.06 -0.70
N LYS A 883 -26.07 -9.62 0.22
CA LYS A 883 -26.00 -9.90 1.65
C LYS A 883 -27.14 -10.83 2.09
N SER A 884 -28.37 -10.38 2.03
CA SER A 884 -29.54 -11.20 2.44
C SER A 884 -29.83 -12.34 1.46
N LEU A 885 -29.59 -12.17 0.15
CA LEU A 885 -29.78 -13.22 -0.84
C LEU A 885 -28.88 -14.44 -0.61
N LEU A 886 -27.77 -14.32 0.11
CA LEU A 886 -26.91 -15.45 0.47
C LEU A 886 -27.68 -16.57 1.18
N ARG A 887 -28.83 -16.26 1.83
CA ARG A 887 -29.68 -17.21 2.56
C ARG A 887 -31.14 -17.13 2.17
N HIS A 888 -31.50 -16.36 1.15
CA HIS A 888 -32.87 -16.18 0.74
C HIS A 888 -33.43 -17.50 0.16
N PRO A 889 -34.57 -18.01 0.60
CA PRO A 889 -35.10 -19.31 0.15
C PRO A 889 -35.36 -19.40 -1.35
N GLU A 890 -35.76 -18.30 -1.98
CA GLU A 890 -36.00 -18.23 -3.42
C GLU A 890 -34.74 -17.95 -4.24
N ALA A 891 -33.67 -17.50 -3.62
CA ALA A 891 -32.38 -17.25 -4.30
C ALA A 891 -31.56 -18.53 -4.37
N ARG A 892 -32.13 -19.57 -4.98
CA ARG A 892 -31.52 -20.86 -5.27
C ARG A 892 -31.54 -21.12 -6.77
N SER A 893 -30.64 -21.93 -7.23
CA SER A 893 -30.56 -22.35 -8.64
C SER A 893 -30.58 -23.87 -8.76
N SER A 894 -31.25 -24.40 -9.82
CA SER A 894 -31.14 -25.80 -10.18
C SER A 894 -29.80 -26.08 -10.86
N PHE A 895 -29.33 -27.34 -10.76
CA PHE A 895 -28.18 -27.80 -11.55
C PHE A 895 -28.41 -27.67 -13.06
N ASP A 896 -29.66 -27.76 -13.54
CA ASP A 896 -29.99 -27.67 -14.96
C ASP A 896 -29.49 -26.37 -15.64
N VAL A 897 -29.39 -25.29 -14.88
CA VAL A 897 -28.87 -24.00 -15.38
C VAL A 897 -27.38 -23.81 -15.07
N MET A 898 -26.66 -24.87 -14.71
CA MET A 898 -25.22 -24.89 -14.44
C MET A 898 -24.49 -26.00 -15.21
N THR A 899 -25.26 -26.89 -15.88
CA THR A 899 -24.70 -28.00 -16.65
C THR A 899 -24.21 -27.59 -18.04
N GLU A 900 -23.64 -28.57 -18.79
CA GLU A 900 -23.08 -28.35 -20.13
C GLU A 900 -24.06 -27.58 -21.02
N ASP A 901 -23.51 -26.72 -21.90
CA ASP A 901 -24.23 -25.79 -22.79
C ASP A 901 -24.90 -24.59 -22.11
N THR A 902 -24.85 -24.46 -20.80
CA THR A 902 -25.32 -23.26 -20.10
C THR A 902 -24.21 -22.21 -19.93
N GLN A 903 -24.61 -20.96 -19.76
CA GLN A 903 -23.67 -19.83 -19.70
C GLN A 903 -24.25 -18.67 -18.90
N PHE A 904 -23.44 -17.65 -18.67
CA PHE A 904 -23.86 -16.41 -18.02
C PHE A 904 -24.95 -15.68 -18.85
N LEU A 905 -26.07 -15.38 -18.22
CA LEU A 905 -27.16 -14.62 -18.80
C LEU A 905 -26.96 -13.13 -18.52
N ARG A 906 -26.67 -12.34 -19.56
CA ARG A 906 -26.54 -10.87 -19.42
C ARG A 906 -27.84 -10.19 -19.01
N VAL A 907 -28.95 -10.74 -19.47
CA VAL A 907 -30.31 -10.38 -19.10
C VAL A 907 -31.08 -11.68 -18.83
N ILE A 908 -31.81 -11.72 -17.72
CA ILE A 908 -32.74 -12.82 -17.42
C ILE A 908 -34.16 -12.30 -17.69
N PRO A 909 -34.81 -12.81 -18.75
CA PRO A 909 -36.15 -12.36 -19.13
C PRO A 909 -37.22 -12.77 -18.12
N GLU A 910 -38.42 -12.17 -18.24
CA GLU A 910 -39.62 -12.65 -17.55
C GLU A 910 -39.97 -14.06 -18.06
N ASP A 911 -40.23 -14.99 -17.15
CA ASP A 911 -40.57 -16.40 -17.44
C ASP A 911 -41.96 -16.83 -16.87
N GLY A 912 -42.63 -15.93 -16.18
CA GLY A 912 -43.89 -16.18 -15.50
C GLY A 912 -45.16 -16.01 -16.37
N ALA A 913 -46.27 -15.64 -15.73
CA ALA A 913 -47.57 -15.42 -16.37
C ALA A 913 -47.55 -14.27 -17.38
N ALA A 914 -46.80 -13.20 -17.09
CA ALA A 914 -46.61 -12.06 -18.00
C ALA A 914 -45.98 -12.47 -19.34
N ALA A 915 -44.98 -13.36 -19.32
CA ALA A 915 -44.36 -13.85 -20.55
C ALA A 915 -45.27 -14.67 -21.43
N LYS A 916 -46.27 -15.39 -20.80
CA LYS A 916 -47.25 -16.20 -21.53
C LYS A 916 -48.37 -15.38 -22.16
N SER A 917 -48.53 -14.13 -21.71
CA SER A 917 -49.63 -13.24 -22.19
C SER A 917 -49.09 -11.81 -22.41
N PRO A 918 -48.13 -11.60 -23.32
CA PRO A 918 -47.47 -10.31 -23.51
C PRO A 918 -48.40 -9.13 -23.80
N SER A 919 -49.48 -9.37 -24.48
CA SER A 919 -50.48 -8.34 -24.81
C SER A 919 -51.21 -7.76 -23.57
N ASN A 920 -51.27 -8.53 -22.46
CA ASN A 920 -51.90 -8.09 -21.22
C ASN A 920 -50.97 -7.23 -20.36
N VAL A 921 -49.69 -7.28 -20.62
CA VAL A 921 -48.66 -6.57 -19.86
C VAL A 921 -48.82 -5.06 -20.03
N LYS A 922 -48.97 -4.36 -18.92
CA LYS A 922 -49.09 -2.90 -18.86
C LYS A 922 -47.76 -2.24 -18.51
N ARG A 923 -46.86 -2.94 -17.80
CA ARG A 923 -45.56 -2.46 -17.35
C ARG A 923 -44.51 -3.54 -17.47
N VAL A 924 -43.31 -3.13 -17.93
CA VAL A 924 -42.10 -3.94 -17.84
C VAL A 924 -41.19 -3.26 -16.86
N LEU A 925 -40.86 -3.92 -15.76
CA LEU A 925 -39.88 -3.46 -14.77
C LEU A 925 -38.51 -4.07 -15.10
N PHE A 926 -37.59 -3.25 -15.52
CA PHE A 926 -36.18 -3.61 -15.58
C PHE A 926 -35.54 -3.33 -14.24
N CYS A 927 -34.76 -4.26 -13.73
CA CYS A 927 -34.09 -4.11 -12.43
C CYS A 927 -32.80 -4.92 -12.39
N SER A 928 -32.02 -4.79 -11.32
CA SER A 928 -30.78 -5.53 -11.11
C SER A 928 -30.64 -5.93 -9.64
N GLY A 929 -30.10 -7.13 -9.40
CA GLY A 929 -29.79 -7.60 -8.05
C GLY A 929 -31.01 -7.91 -7.19
N LYS A 930 -30.90 -7.66 -5.89
CA LYS A 930 -31.86 -8.08 -4.84
C LYS A 930 -33.27 -7.53 -5.03
N VAL A 931 -33.41 -6.33 -5.53
CA VAL A 931 -34.75 -5.68 -5.66
C VAL A 931 -35.72 -6.51 -6.49
N TYR A 932 -35.24 -7.39 -7.35
CA TYR A 932 -36.09 -8.34 -8.09
C TYR A 932 -36.99 -9.15 -7.18
N TYR A 933 -36.49 -9.65 -6.06
CA TYR A 933 -37.28 -10.50 -5.15
C TYR A 933 -38.35 -9.70 -4.43
N ASP A 934 -38.07 -8.46 -4.07
CA ASP A 934 -39.03 -7.54 -3.46
C ASP A 934 -40.14 -7.17 -4.46
N LEU A 935 -39.78 -6.89 -5.71
CA LEU A 935 -40.73 -6.61 -6.81
C LEU A 935 -41.59 -7.84 -7.13
N LYS A 936 -40.99 -9.02 -7.24
CA LYS A 936 -41.69 -10.29 -7.50
C LYS A 936 -42.72 -10.57 -6.41
N LYS A 937 -42.32 -10.46 -5.15
CA LYS A 937 -43.23 -10.64 -3.99
C LYS A 937 -44.38 -9.65 -4.03
N ALA A 938 -44.11 -8.36 -4.19
CA ALA A 938 -45.12 -7.31 -4.26
C ALA A 938 -46.05 -7.48 -5.46
N ARG A 939 -45.53 -7.96 -6.62
CA ARG A 939 -46.32 -8.28 -7.81
C ARG A 939 -47.34 -9.36 -7.51
N THR A 940 -46.95 -10.48 -6.91
CA THR A 940 -47.84 -11.60 -6.56
C THR A 940 -48.84 -11.22 -5.48
N GLU A 941 -48.42 -10.53 -4.42
CA GLU A 941 -49.29 -10.04 -3.36
C GLU A 941 -50.43 -9.12 -3.87
N ARG A 942 -50.18 -8.41 -4.99
CA ARG A 942 -51.15 -7.50 -5.62
C ARG A 942 -51.94 -8.13 -6.76
N GLY A 943 -51.69 -9.42 -7.08
CA GLY A 943 -52.38 -10.11 -8.18
C GLY A 943 -52.10 -9.50 -9.56
N LEU A 944 -50.85 -9.10 -9.81
CA LEU A 944 -50.39 -8.43 -11.04
C LEU A 944 -49.48 -9.31 -11.90
N ASP A 945 -49.43 -10.62 -11.68
CA ASP A 945 -48.48 -11.54 -12.32
C ASP A 945 -48.62 -11.61 -13.85
N ASP A 946 -49.79 -11.33 -14.39
CA ASP A 946 -50.10 -11.30 -15.84
C ASP A 946 -50.01 -9.87 -16.44
N LYS A 947 -49.89 -8.84 -15.62
CA LYS A 947 -49.93 -7.43 -16.02
C LYS A 947 -48.60 -6.72 -15.92
N VAL A 948 -47.66 -7.26 -15.14
CA VAL A 948 -46.35 -6.69 -14.89
C VAL A 948 -45.29 -7.73 -15.18
N ALA A 949 -44.45 -7.49 -16.18
CA ALA A 949 -43.24 -8.27 -16.45
C ALA A 949 -42.07 -7.73 -15.65
N ILE A 950 -41.18 -8.59 -15.15
CA ILE A 950 -39.98 -8.20 -14.43
C ILE A 950 -38.76 -8.82 -15.11
N THR A 951 -37.92 -7.99 -15.70
CA THR A 951 -36.68 -8.40 -16.43
C THR A 951 -35.45 -7.99 -15.65
N ARG A 952 -34.52 -8.90 -15.46
CA ARG A 952 -33.29 -8.66 -14.68
C ARG A 952 -32.13 -8.37 -15.61
N VAL A 953 -31.51 -7.21 -15.46
CA VAL A 953 -30.27 -6.86 -16.14
C VAL A 953 -29.10 -7.23 -15.22
N GLU A 954 -28.50 -8.38 -15.47
CA GLU A 954 -27.43 -8.96 -14.64
C GLU A 954 -26.06 -8.36 -14.94
N GLN A 955 -25.78 -8.10 -16.24
CA GLN A 955 -24.62 -7.35 -16.68
C GLN A 955 -25.03 -5.92 -16.98
N ILE A 956 -24.55 -4.96 -16.19
CA ILE A 956 -24.91 -3.56 -16.33
C ILE A 956 -23.93 -2.89 -17.31
N SER A 957 -22.63 -3.17 -17.18
CA SER A 957 -21.60 -2.69 -18.12
C SER A 957 -20.74 -3.86 -18.62
N PRO A 958 -20.45 -3.97 -19.93
CA PRO A 958 -21.07 -3.22 -21.02
C PRO A 958 -22.59 -3.49 -21.10
N PHE A 959 -23.34 -2.47 -21.48
CA PHE A 959 -24.81 -2.55 -21.52
C PHE A 959 -25.29 -3.53 -22.58
N PRO A 960 -26.23 -4.45 -22.26
CA PRO A 960 -26.71 -5.49 -23.18
C PRO A 960 -27.79 -4.96 -24.13
N TYR A 961 -27.42 -4.05 -25.03
CA TYR A 961 -28.33 -3.36 -25.97
C TYR A 961 -29.25 -4.31 -26.74
N ASP A 962 -28.67 -5.39 -27.27
CA ASP A 962 -29.35 -6.41 -28.07
C ASP A 962 -30.48 -7.08 -27.27
N LEU A 963 -30.21 -7.55 -26.07
CA LEU A 963 -31.17 -8.27 -25.25
C LEU A 963 -32.23 -7.34 -24.63
N VAL A 964 -31.84 -6.11 -24.27
CA VAL A 964 -32.79 -5.10 -23.77
C VAL A 964 -33.78 -4.70 -24.88
N LYS A 965 -33.29 -4.50 -26.08
CA LYS A 965 -34.12 -4.23 -27.29
C LYS A 965 -35.11 -5.39 -27.55
N GLN A 966 -34.60 -6.62 -27.54
CA GLN A 966 -35.43 -7.83 -27.74
C GLN A 966 -36.51 -7.96 -26.66
N GLU A 967 -36.15 -7.72 -25.38
CA GLU A 967 -37.10 -7.86 -24.27
C GLU A 967 -38.17 -6.77 -24.30
N ALA A 968 -37.80 -5.52 -24.61
CA ALA A 968 -38.78 -4.42 -24.76
C ALA A 968 -39.72 -4.65 -25.93
N ALA A 969 -39.26 -5.29 -27.02
CA ALA A 969 -40.08 -5.59 -28.21
C ALA A 969 -41.16 -6.65 -27.92
N LYS A 970 -40.98 -7.54 -26.95
CA LYS A 970 -42.03 -8.53 -26.55
C LYS A 970 -43.27 -7.86 -25.99
N TYR A 971 -43.18 -6.65 -25.45
CA TYR A 971 -44.23 -5.91 -24.78
C TYR A 971 -44.48 -4.53 -25.40
N PRO A 972 -44.97 -4.46 -26.63
CA PRO A 972 -45.04 -3.19 -27.38
C PRO A 972 -45.93 -2.13 -26.76
N ASN A 973 -46.94 -2.53 -26.01
CA ASN A 973 -47.94 -1.65 -25.38
C ASN A 973 -47.66 -1.33 -23.89
N ALA A 974 -46.58 -1.85 -23.34
CA ALA A 974 -46.24 -1.66 -21.93
C ALA A 974 -45.42 -0.43 -21.68
N GLU A 975 -45.60 0.22 -20.56
CA GLU A 975 -44.69 1.24 -20.03
C GLU A 975 -43.39 0.58 -19.59
N LEU A 976 -42.25 1.14 -19.93
CA LEU A 976 -40.93 0.65 -19.53
C LEU A 976 -40.44 1.43 -18.30
N ILE A 977 -40.02 0.72 -17.26
CA ILE A 977 -39.62 1.31 -15.99
C ILE A 977 -38.31 0.67 -15.54
N TRP A 978 -37.33 1.50 -15.15
CA TRP A 978 -36.18 1.06 -14.38
C TRP A 978 -36.50 1.14 -12.88
N SER A 979 -36.25 0.05 -12.16
CA SER A 979 -36.46 -0.02 -10.71
C SER A 979 -35.15 -0.37 -10.00
N GLN A 980 -34.73 0.44 -9.06
CA GLN A 980 -33.56 0.24 -8.24
C GLN A 980 -33.81 0.61 -6.77
N GLU A 981 -32.98 0.12 -5.85
CA GLU A 981 -33.05 0.42 -4.42
C GLU A 981 -32.51 1.82 -4.08
N GLU A 982 -31.55 2.31 -4.85
CA GLU A 982 -30.85 3.55 -4.63
C GLU A 982 -31.68 4.76 -5.05
N ALA A 983 -31.31 5.92 -4.52
CA ALA A 983 -31.84 7.20 -4.98
C ALA A 983 -31.52 7.43 -6.47
N LYS A 984 -32.33 8.26 -7.15
CA LYS A 984 -32.25 8.47 -8.61
C LYS A 984 -30.87 8.87 -9.14
N ASN A 985 -30.09 9.61 -8.37
CA ASN A 985 -28.73 10.02 -8.71
C ASN A 985 -27.62 9.05 -8.30
N GLN A 986 -28.02 7.91 -7.72
CA GLN A 986 -27.14 6.81 -7.31
C GLN A 986 -27.53 5.53 -8.07
N GLY A 987 -26.80 4.45 -7.85
CA GLY A 987 -27.07 3.19 -8.53
C GLY A 987 -26.85 3.27 -10.04
N SER A 988 -27.71 2.62 -10.80
CA SER A 988 -27.51 2.45 -12.26
C SER A 988 -28.26 3.44 -13.13
N TRP A 989 -29.22 4.18 -12.59
CA TRP A 989 -30.14 4.99 -13.41
C TRP A 989 -29.45 5.92 -14.39
N THR A 990 -28.49 6.71 -13.95
CA THR A 990 -27.80 7.68 -14.81
C THR A 990 -26.97 7.02 -15.93
N TYR A 991 -26.56 5.77 -15.75
CA TYR A 991 -25.88 4.99 -16.76
C TYR A 991 -26.84 4.29 -17.72
N VAL A 992 -27.90 3.67 -17.22
CA VAL A 992 -28.80 2.84 -18.04
C VAL A 992 -29.77 3.69 -18.87
N GLN A 993 -30.24 4.81 -18.35
CA GLN A 993 -31.29 5.62 -19.00
C GLN A 993 -30.92 6.06 -20.43
N PRO A 994 -29.76 6.69 -20.71
CA PRO A 994 -29.41 7.05 -22.08
C PRO A 994 -29.21 5.82 -22.97
N ARG A 995 -28.69 4.72 -22.43
CA ARG A 995 -28.46 3.47 -23.15
C ARG A 995 -29.76 2.75 -23.52
N PHE A 996 -30.80 2.85 -22.68
CA PHE A 996 -32.15 2.41 -23.05
C PHE A 996 -32.69 3.23 -24.24
N SER A 997 -32.56 4.54 -24.21
CA SER A 997 -32.98 5.42 -25.28
C SER A 997 -32.27 5.04 -26.61
N THR A 998 -30.97 4.81 -26.59
CA THR A 998 -30.18 4.34 -27.72
C THR A 998 -30.58 2.95 -28.18
N ALA A 999 -30.79 1.99 -27.27
CA ALA A 999 -31.23 0.62 -27.58
C ALA A 999 -32.59 0.61 -28.31
N LEU A 1000 -33.46 1.53 -27.93
CA LEU A 1000 -34.83 1.65 -28.46
C LEU A 1000 -34.94 2.66 -29.62
N SER A 1001 -33.81 3.16 -30.12
CA SER A 1001 -33.75 4.17 -31.22
C SER A 1001 -34.61 5.40 -30.91
N HIS A 1002 -34.68 5.83 -29.67
CA HIS A 1002 -35.52 6.94 -29.16
C HIS A 1002 -37.02 6.79 -29.46
N SER A 1003 -37.47 5.57 -29.73
CA SER A 1003 -38.89 5.30 -30.09
C SER A 1003 -39.77 5.11 -28.87
N ARG A 1004 -39.21 4.81 -27.71
CA ARG A 1004 -39.90 4.59 -26.42
C ARG A 1004 -39.07 5.14 -25.28
N ASP A 1005 -39.75 5.77 -24.35
CA ASP A 1005 -39.08 6.29 -23.12
C ASP A 1005 -39.09 5.22 -22.03
N ILE A 1006 -38.12 5.33 -21.13
CA ILE A 1006 -38.04 4.58 -19.89
C ILE A 1006 -38.12 5.56 -18.73
N SER A 1007 -38.93 5.26 -17.74
CA SER A 1007 -39.16 6.07 -16.54
C SER A 1007 -38.49 5.49 -15.29
#